data_1a6481b7af5fcf433fe6d07f0c96f106
#
_entry.id   1a6481b7af5fcf433fe6d07f0c96f106
#
_cell.length_a   1.000
_cell.length_b   1.000
_cell.length_c   1.000
_cell.angle_alpha   90.00
_cell.angle_beta   90.00
_cell.angle_gamma   90.00
#
_symmetry.space_group_name_H-M   'P 1'
#
loop_
_entity.id
_entity.type
_entity.pdbx_description
1 polymer ?
#
loop_
_entity_poly.entity_id
_entity_poly.type
_entity_poly.pdbx_seq_one_letter_code
_entity_poly.pdbx_strand_id
1 'polypeptide(L)'
;MTPERSQKLETLYQAACEAGADERASLLARIDPELRRELESLLAQRGALQNPQLLEDATVTLVAVGVCLGPYRIESKLGEGGMGEVFRAVDTRLGRAVAIKTTREQFGARFEREARAISALNHPNICTLYDVGPNYLVMELVEGETLAVRLKNGPLPVKTALLYASQILAGLIEAHGKGIVHRDLKPGNIMIARTGIKILDFGLAKSGEDETVTASHMVVGTPAYMAPEQRQGQPADARSDIYSLGCVLYEMLTGARVGTQRRRIRPSKLERIVNRCLEEDPARRWQCATELQQELAAVSPVRRWVYMAAGAAAILALCTAGYLSLHRPPKLTAKDTIVLADFENQTGDPMFDGALRQGLAVQLEQSPYLSLISDERIGSTLRLMNQPVETRLTSQIAREICVRTGGAAVLEGSIAGLGSQYVLSLGARSCRTGETLDTEQAQAGRKEEVLNALGRIAVQIRTRLGESLATVKEHSTPLEEATTPSLEALKAYSAGQQAKNARGPAGAVPHYRRAIAIDPQFAMALADLGFMYNGMGETDLGAEYTRKAYGLRDRVSDRERLYILMLYDRQVTGNLQKELETLESWVQTYPRDTAARGISGGWVCYGTGQYERGIRMSEEALRLNPDIAAPYQSMSRHNLSLGRFTEAAATLRRAAEHKLENPQMLILRYYLAFLQGDDAAMKREIDLARGQSQVEDQISHHQAMVLAHSGQMGKARILWQHAIERAQQAGDREKIAIYEAASAVCEARFGNQAAAKQQAGRALQFGKGRDVEYVAAFARVLAGDTAGSQELADDLAKRFPEDTPVQFEYLPTLRALFALARHSPLEAIERLQTALPYDFAMPGTALFSMFGGLYPADVRGEAYLAAGRGQEGAAEFQKVLDHRGIVLADPVGALAHLQLGRAYVVSGDLTKAKSAYQDFFTLWKGADADLPVLKQARTEYSKL
;
A
#
# COMPACT_ATOMS: atom_id res chain seq x y z
N MET A 1 13.54 -25.28 -40.15
CA MET A 1 14.10 -24.01 -40.69
C MET A 1 15.41 -23.68 -39.99
N THR A 2 16.43 -23.26 -40.75
CA THR A 2 17.66 -22.77 -40.10
C THR A 2 17.43 -21.40 -39.49
N PRO A 3 18.14 -21.01 -38.40
CA PRO A 3 17.95 -19.71 -37.74
C PRO A 3 18.11 -18.51 -38.68
N GLU A 4 19.01 -18.60 -39.64
CA GLU A 4 19.25 -17.56 -40.66
C GLU A 4 18.03 -17.39 -41.64
N ARG A 5 17.36 -18.50 -42.00
CA ARG A 5 16.17 -18.47 -42.87
C ARG A 5 14.97 -17.88 -42.14
N SER A 6 14.83 -18.16 -40.83
CA SER A 6 13.78 -17.60 -39.96
C SER A 6 13.94 -16.08 -39.77
N GLN A 7 15.15 -15.61 -39.57
CA GLN A 7 15.44 -14.19 -39.42
C GLN A 7 15.24 -13.38 -40.70
N LYS A 8 15.52 -14.00 -41.87
CA LYS A 8 15.30 -13.41 -43.17
C LYS A 8 13.81 -13.31 -43.50
N LEU A 9 13.02 -14.33 -43.12
CA LEU A 9 11.56 -14.32 -43.27
C LEU A 9 10.89 -13.25 -42.42
N GLU A 10 11.37 -13.07 -41.18
CA GLU A 10 10.84 -12.05 -40.24
C GLU A 10 11.14 -10.62 -40.74
N THR A 11 12.35 -10.39 -41.24
CA THR A 11 12.72 -9.08 -41.82
C THR A 11 11.88 -8.74 -43.06
N LEU A 12 11.65 -9.73 -43.92
CA LEU A 12 10.82 -9.57 -45.12
C LEU A 12 9.33 -9.38 -44.79
N TYR A 13 8.85 -10.02 -43.74
CA TYR A 13 7.47 -9.87 -43.26
C TYR A 13 7.23 -8.45 -42.71
N GLN A 14 8.14 -7.90 -41.89
CA GLN A 14 8.04 -6.54 -41.42
C GLN A 14 8.06 -5.53 -42.58
N ALA A 15 9.00 -5.67 -43.52
CA ALA A 15 9.08 -4.81 -44.69
C ALA A 15 7.80 -4.88 -45.58
N ALA A 16 7.22 -6.05 -45.76
CA ALA A 16 5.99 -6.23 -46.51
C ALA A 16 4.74 -5.71 -45.79
N CYS A 17 4.79 -5.60 -44.43
CA CYS A 17 3.72 -5.02 -43.63
C CYS A 17 3.71 -3.50 -43.67
N GLU A 18 4.88 -2.86 -43.82
CA GLU A 18 5.04 -1.40 -43.87
C GLU A 18 4.90 -0.85 -45.31
N ALA A 19 5.07 -1.68 -46.34
CA ALA A 19 5.01 -1.29 -47.73
C ALA A 19 3.58 -1.11 -48.25
N GLY A 20 3.36 -0.10 -49.12
CA GLY A 20 2.13 0.07 -49.87
C GLY A 20 1.87 -1.05 -50.90
N ALA A 21 0.66 -1.13 -51.46
CA ALA A 21 0.25 -2.25 -52.30
C ALA A 21 1.21 -2.52 -53.49
N ASP A 22 1.68 -1.48 -54.17
CA ASP A 22 2.58 -1.61 -55.32
C ASP A 22 4.03 -1.96 -54.93
N GLU A 23 4.48 -1.42 -53.79
CA GLU A 23 5.81 -1.74 -53.23
C GLU A 23 5.87 -3.16 -52.67
N ARG A 24 4.77 -3.66 -52.08
CA ARG A 24 4.61 -5.03 -51.59
C ARG A 24 4.65 -6.03 -52.77
N ALA A 25 3.96 -5.73 -53.89
CA ALA A 25 4.00 -6.55 -55.10
C ALA A 25 5.42 -6.64 -55.67
N SER A 26 6.16 -5.52 -55.69
CA SER A 26 7.55 -5.48 -56.13
C SER A 26 8.50 -6.25 -55.22
N LEU A 27 8.26 -6.24 -53.94
CA LEU A 27 9.05 -6.96 -52.91
C LEU A 27 8.81 -8.46 -53.06
N LEU A 28 7.57 -8.89 -53.20
CA LEU A 28 7.21 -10.31 -53.40
C LEU A 28 7.76 -10.89 -54.73
N ALA A 29 7.88 -10.06 -55.78
CA ALA A 29 8.43 -10.49 -57.06
C ALA A 29 9.95 -10.77 -57.06
N ARG A 30 10.67 -10.27 -56.06
CA ARG A 30 12.15 -10.35 -55.93
C ARG A 30 12.64 -11.42 -54.98
N ILE A 31 11.74 -12.17 -54.33
CA ILE A 31 12.02 -13.17 -53.29
C ILE A 31 11.97 -14.58 -53.91
N ASP A 32 12.80 -15.48 -53.37
CA ASP A 32 12.82 -16.90 -53.67
C ASP A 32 11.40 -17.53 -53.59
N PRO A 33 10.99 -18.40 -54.50
CA PRO A 33 9.64 -18.94 -54.60
C PRO A 33 9.15 -19.70 -53.33
N GLU A 34 10.05 -20.29 -52.55
CA GLU A 34 9.68 -20.95 -51.27
C GLU A 34 9.46 -19.95 -50.14
N LEU A 35 10.34 -18.99 -49.97
CA LEU A 35 10.23 -17.89 -49.03
C LEU A 35 9.02 -17.00 -49.33
N ARG A 36 8.70 -16.80 -50.61
CA ARG A 36 7.54 -16.06 -51.09
C ARG A 36 6.24 -16.73 -50.65
N ARG A 37 6.11 -18.05 -50.79
CA ARG A 37 4.90 -18.79 -50.36
C ARG A 37 4.71 -18.72 -48.85
N GLU A 38 5.78 -18.80 -48.06
CA GLU A 38 5.73 -18.67 -46.63
C GLU A 38 5.33 -17.24 -46.21
N LEU A 39 5.88 -16.21 -46.87
CA LEU A 39 5.55 -14.81 -46.63
C LEU A 39 4.12 -14.45 -47.05
N GLU A 40 3.65 -14.92 -48.22
CA GLU A 40 2.27 -14.74 -48.69
C GLU A 40 1.26 -15.42 -47.73
N SER A 41 1.60 -16.58 -47.17
CA SER A 41 0.78 -17.27 -46.17
C SER A 41 0.65 -16.45 -44.89
N LEU A 42 1.74 -15.84 -44.40
CA LEU A 42 1.75 -14.98 -43.20
C LEU A 42 0.98 -13.66 -43.42
N LEU A 43 1.10 -13.08 -44.62
CA LEU A 43 0.36 -11.85 -44.99
C LEU A 43 -1.14 -12.11 -45.21
N ALA A 44 -1.52 -13.28 -45.75
CA ALA A 44 -2.92 -13.69 -45.87
C ALA A 44 -3.58 -13.92 -44.50
N GLN A 45 -2.87 -14.50 -43.52
CA GLN A 45 -3.34 -14.62 -42.15
C GLN A 45 -3.60 -13.26 -41.48
N ARG A 46 -2.76 -12.25 -41.74
CA ARG A 46 -2.99 -10.89 -41.25
C ARG A 46 -4.16 -10.18 -41.95
N GLY A 47 -4.35 -10.40 -43.27
CA GLY A 47 -5.47 -9.82 -44.01
C GLY A 47 -6.84 -10.37 -43.59
N ALA A 48 -6.90 -11.64 -43.17
CA ALA A 48 -8.10 -12.25 -42.63
C ALA A 48 -8.49 -11.68 -41.25
N LEU A 49 -7.51 -11.17 -40.50
CA LEU A 49 -7.71 -10.55 -39.15
C LEU A 49 -8.13 -9.06 -39.21
N GLN A 50 -8.14 -8.42 -40.40
CA GLN A 50 -8.45 -6.98 -40.52
C GLN A 50 -9.81 -6.69 -41.20
N ASN A 51 -10.64 -7.69 -41.47
CA ASN A 51 -11.94 -7.50 -42.10
C ASN A 51 -13.09 -7.63 -41.09
N PRO A 52 -13.77 -6.52 -40.70
CA PRO A 52 -14.81 -6.53 -39.63
C PRO A 52 -16.10 -7.30 -39.99
N GLN A 53 -16.32 -7.63 -41.24
CA GLN A 53 -17.55 -8.31 -41.73
C GLN A 53 -17.51 -9.84 -41.73
N LEU A 54 -16.34 -10.44 -41.37
CA LEU A 54 -16.20 -11.92 -41.27
C LEU A 54 -16.14 -12.43 -39.82
N LEU A 55 -16.41 -11.55 -38.84
CA LEU A 55 -16.32 -11.89 -37.44
C LEU A 55 -17.62 -12.42 -36.80
N GLU A 56 -18.72 -12.51 -37.55
CA GLU A 56 -19.98 -13.03 -36.98
C GLU A 56 -20.23 -14.54 -37.16
N ASP A 57 -19.41 -15.27 -37.92
CA ASP A 57 -19.67 -16.70 -38.21
C ASP A 57 -18.49 -17.67 -38.01
N ALA A 58 -17.40 -17.28 -37.35
CA ALA A 58 -16.26 -18.16 -37.10
C ALA A 58 -15.82 -18.23 -35.64
N THR A 59 -16.56 -18.97 -34.85
CA THR A 59 -16.25 -19.31 -33.45
C THR A 59 -15.25 -20.47 -33.34
N VAL A 60 -14.03 -20.32 -33.83
CA VAL A 60 -12.88 -21.14 -33.39
C VAL A 60 -11.61 -20.32 -33.53
N THR A 61 -11.18 -19.66 -32.47
CA THR A 61 -9.86 -19.03 -32.45
C THR A 61 -8.81 -20.11 -32.24
N LEU A 62 -8.12 -20.50 -33.29
CA LEU A 62 -6.92 -21.35 -33.22
C LEU A 62 -5.83 -20.56 -32.48
N VAL A 63 -5.62 -20.87 -31.20
CA VAL A 63 -4.55 -20.29 -30.41
C VAL A 63 -3.22 -20.95 -30.77
N ALA A 64 -2.31 -20.20 -31.42
CA ALA A 64 -0.99 -20.68 -31.83
C ALA A 64 0.13 -19.99 -31.03
N VAL A 65 1.27 -20.63 -30.96
CA VAL A 65 2.49 -20.07 -30.38
C VAL A 65 2.85 -18.77 -31.10
N GLY A 66 3.14 -17.71 -30.32
CA GLY A 66 3.44 -16.35 -30.79
C GLY A 66 2.21 -15.42 -30.88
N VAL A 67 0.99 -15.92 -30.76
CA VAL A 67 -0.25 -15.12 -30.75
C VAL A 67 -0.39 -14.43 -29.36
N CYS A 68 -0.91 -13.18 -29.36
CA CYS A 68 -1.26 -12.46 -28.15
C CYS A 68 -2.77 -12.59 -27.87
N LEU A 69 -3.11 -13.03 -26.64
CA LEU A 69 -4.47 -12.99 -26.10
C LEU A 69 -4.54 -11.80 -25.11
N GLY A 70 -5.02 -10.66 -25.59
CA GLY A 70 -4.90 -9.41 -24.85
C GLY A 70 -3.41 -9.08 -24.56
N PRO A 71 -3.02 -8.83 -23.32
CA PRO A 71 -1.63 -8.54 -22.97
C PRO A 71 -0.75 -9.79 -22.80
N TYR A 72 -1.25 -10.98 -23.09
CA TYR A 72 -0.57 -12.26 -22.85
C TYR A 72 -0.06 -12.86 -24.15
N ARG A 73 1.25 -13.00 -24.30
CA ARG A 73 1.89 -13.63 -25.46
C ARG A 73 2.11 -15.11 -25.20
N ILE A 74 1.55 -15.97 -26.06
CA ILE A 74 1.68 -17.43 -25.97
C ILE A 74 3.11 -17.86 -26.35
N GLU A 75 3.75 -18.64 -25.48
CA GLU A 75 5.11 -19.17 -25.71
C GLU A 75 5.12 -20.64 -26.12
N SER A 76 4.32 -21.48 -25.45
CA SER A 76 4.28 -22.91 -25.73
C SER A 76 2.98 -23.53 -25.22
N LYS A 77 2.57 -24.66 -25.80
CA LYS A 77 1.47 -25.48 -25.31
C LYS A 77 1.97 -26.33 -24.15
N LEU A 78 1.25 -26.31 -23.01
CA LEU A 78 1.55 -27.09 -21.81
C LEU A 78 0.75 -28.39 -21.76
N GLY A 79 -0.47 -28.38 -22.30
CA GLY A 79 -1.33 -29.58 -22.30
C GLY A 79 -2.64 -29.34 -23.00
N GLU A 80 -3.39 -30.44 -23.16
CA GLU A 80 -4.74 -30.47 -23.74
C GLU A 80 -5.64 -31.33 -22.86
N GLY A 81 -6.86 -30.93 -22.63
CA GLY A 81 -7.85 -31.60 -21.80
C GLY A 81 -9.24 -31.48 -22.37
N GLY A 82 -10.20 -32.20 -21.80
CA GLY A 82 -11.59 -32.27 -22.29
C GLY A 82 -12.35 -30.94 -22.36
N MET A 83 -11.81 -29.87 -21.75
CA MET A 83 -12.41 -28.52 -21.67
C MET A 83 -11.62 -27.43 -22.40
N GLY A 84 -10.50 -27.78 -23.04
CA GLY A 84 -9.67 -26.82 -23.77
C GLY A 84 -8.18 -27.11 -23.68
N GLU A 85 -7.40 -26.18 -24.17
CA GLU A 85 -5.94 -26.24 -24.20
C GLU A 85 -5.33 -25.32 -23.14
N VAL A 86 -4.17 -25.72 -22.61
CA VAL A 86 -3.42 -24.92 -21.64
C VAL A 86 -2.08 -24.52 -22.25
N PHE A 87 -1.77 -23.24 -22.22
CA PHE A 87 -0.55 -22.66 -22.76
C PHE A 87 0.27 -21.99 -21.69
N ARG A 88 1.59 -22.00 -21.85
CA ARG A 88 2.50 -21.08 -21.21
C ARG A 88 2.47 -19.77 -21.98
N ALA A 89 2.35 -18.66 -21.28
CA ALA A 89 2.38 -17.32 -21.86
C ALA A 89 3.17 -16.36 -20.96
N VAL A 90 3.52 -15.20 -21.48
CA VAL A 90 4.12 -14.09 -20.72
C VAL A 90 3.15 -12.93 -20.70
N ASP A 91 2.83 -12.44 -19.50
CA ASP A 91 2.16 -11.14 -19.31
C ASP A 91 3.15 -10.03 -19.74
N THR A 92 2.91 -9.41 -20.88
CA THR A 92 3.83 -8.41 -21.47
C THR A 92 3.88 -7.10 -20.68
N ARG A 93 2.91 -6.84 -19.79
CA ARG A 93 2.88 -5.67 -18.91
C ARG A 93 3.73 -5.87 -17.67
N LEU A 94 3.72 -7.08 -17.09
CA LEU A 94 4.37 -7.40 -15.82
C LEU A 94 5.64 -8.25 -16.00
N GLY A 95 5.94 -8.73 -17.21
CA GLY A 95 7.12 -9.55 -17.53
C GLY A 95 7.13 -10.93 -16.88
N ARG A 96 5.99 -11.42 -16.36
CA ARG A 96 5.89 -12.71 -15.65
C ARG A 96 5.30 -13.82 -16.52
N ALA A 97 5.77 -15.04 -16.29
CA ALA A 97 5.18 -16.22 -16.91
C ALA A 97 3.84 -16.60 -16.25
N VAL A 98 2.85 -16.95 -17.07
CA VAL A 98 1.51 -17.35 -16.63
C VAL A 98 1.05 -18.60 -17.40
N ALA A 99 0.06 -19.32 -16.87
CA ALA A 99 -0.64 -20.37 -17.58
C ALA A 99 -1.96 -19.80 -18.11
N ILE A 100 -2.27 -20.05 -19.40
CA ILE A 100 -3.53 -19.65 -20.02
C ILE A 100 -4.30 -20.88 -20.43
N LYS A 101 -5.49 -21.05 -19.89
CA LYS A 101 -6.43 -22.10 -20.27
C LYS A 101 -7.49 -21.53 -21.18
N THR A 102 -7.56 -22.02 -22.41
CA THR A 102 -8.56 -21.60 -23.42
C THR A 102 -9.73 -22.54 -23.42
N THR A 103 -10.93 -22.04 -23.74
CA THR A 103 -12.14 -22.84 -23.92
C THR A 103 -12.70 -22.62 -25.34
N ARG A 104 -13.47 -23.60 -25.82
CA ARG A 104 -14.11 -23.54 -27.16
C ARG A 104 -15.38 -22.68 -27.16
N GLU A 105 -15.95 -22.39 -25.98
CA GLU A 105 -17.17 -21.61 -25.81
C GLU A 105 -16.87 -20.29 -25.12
N GLN A 106 -17.61 -19.24 -25.45
CA GLN A 106 -17.54 -17.96 -24.77
C GLN A 106 -18.16 -18.05 -23.36
N PHE A 107 -17.56 -17.36 -22.40
CA PHE A 107 -18.03 -17.35 -21.03
C PHE A 107 -19.30 -16.50 -20.87
N GLY A 108 -20.36 -17.07 -20.30
CA GLY A 108 -21.57 -16.33 -19.94
C GLY A 108 -21.43 -15.54 -18.63
N ALA A 109 -22.34 -14.60 -18.37
CA ALA A 109 -22.35 -13.72 -17.19
C ALA A 109 -22.36 -14.49 -15.84
N ARG A 110 -22.81 -15.74 -15.80
CA ARG A 110 -22.74 -16.60 -14.61
C ARG A 110 -21.32 -17.10 -14.36
N PHE A 111 -20.63 -17.52 -15.40
CA PHE A 111 -19.24 -17.95 -15.35
C PHE A 111 -18.32 -16.83 -14.83
N GLU A 112 -18.51 -15.58 -15.30
CA GLU A 112 -17.74 -14.43 -14.80
C GLU A 112 -17.93 -14.20 -13.31
N ARG A 113 -19.14 -14.39 -12.77
CA ARG A 113 -19.41 -14.28 -11.34
C ARG A 113 -18.69 -15.36 -10.52
N GLU A 114 -18.72 -16.61 -11.01
CA GLU A 114 -18.01 -17.71 -10.37
C GLU A 114 -16.49 -17.51 -10.44
N ALA A 115 -15.96 -17.07 -11.58
CA ALA A 115 -14.55 -16.77 -11.75
C ALA A 115 -14.09 -15.62 -10.82
N ARG A 116 -14.89 -14.58 -10.63
CA ARG A 116 -14.63 -13.52 -9.63
C ARG A 116 -14.60 -14.04 -8.20
N ALA A 117 -15.46 -14.99 -7.86
CA ALA A 117 -15.44 -15.61 -6.53
C ALA A 117 -14.15 -16.43 -6.33
N ILE A 118 -13.72 -17.18 -7.35
CA ILE A 118 -12.48 -17.98 -7.31
C ILE A 118 -11.23 -17.08 -7.30
N SER A 119 -11.22 -15.95 -8.00
CA SER A 119 -10.09 -15.00 -7.98
C SER A 119 -9.85 -14.39 -6.59
N ALA A 120 -10.85 -14.41 -5.71
CA ALA A 120 -10.71 -13.99 -4.31
C ALA A 120 -10.04 -15.06 -3.41
N LEU A 121 -9.75 -16.26 -3.94
CA LEU A 121 -9.04 -17.31 -3.21
C LEU A 121 -7.52 -17.06 -3.30
N ASN A 122 -6.93 -16.67 -2.19
CA ASN A 122 -5.47 -16.51 -2.07
C ASN A 122 -4.96 -17.47 -0.97
N HIS A 123 -4.45 -18.63 -1.38
CA HIS A 123 -3.98 -19.65 -0.46
C HIS A 123 -2.79 -20.42 -1.06
N PRO A 124 -1.73 -20.76 -0.29
CA PRO A 124 -0.53 -21.43 -0.83
C PRO A 124 -0.81 -22.75 -1.52
N ASN A 125 -1.90 -23.44 -1.19
CA ASN A 125 -2.29 -24.71 -1.78
C ASN A 125 -3.41 -24.61 -2.86
N ILE A 126 -3.73 -23.40 -3.31
CA ILE A 126 -4.68 -23.14 -4.42
C ILE A 126 -3.93 -22.42 -5.54
N CYS A 127 -4.15 -22.81 -6.79
CA CYS A 127 -3.64 -22.12 -7.96
C CYS A 127 -4.37 -20.78 -8.12
N THR A 128 -3.62 -19.68 -8.14
CA THR A 128 -4.20 -18.33 -8.20
C THR A 128 -4.74 -18.02 -9.59
N LEU A 129 -5.97 -17.55 -9.68
CA LEU A 129 -6.55 -16.99 -10.90
C LEU A 129 -6.22 -15.51 -10.99
N TYR A 130 -5.50 -15.09 -12.04
CA TYR A 130 -5.01 -13.72 -12.20
C TYR A 130 -5.93 -12.85 -13.04
N ASP A 131 -6.52 -13.42 -14.11
CA ASP A 131 -7.35 -12.66 -15.05
C ASP A 131 -8.32 -13.59 -15.81
N VAL A 132 -9.38 -13.00 -16.37
CA VAL A 132 -10.42 -13.71 -17.12
C VAL A 132 -10.68 -12.96 -18.43
N GLY A 133 -10.45 -13.60 -19.55
CA GLY A 133 -10.80 -13.09 -20.88
C GLY A 133 -12.11 -13.71 -21.42
N PRO A 134 -12.54 -13.31 -22.60
CA PRO A 134 -13.83 -13.76 -23.16
C PRO A 134 -13.96 -15.28 -23.35
N ASN A 135 -12.84 -15.99 -23.59
CA ASN A 135 -12.76 -17.43 -23.82
C ASN A 135 -11.47 -18.05 -23.25
N TYR A 136 -10.82 -17.36 -22.27
CA TYR A 136 -9.61 -17.86 -21.62
C TYR A 136 -9.52 -17.42 -20.16
N LEU A 137 -8.81 -18.23 -19.37
CA LEU A 137 -8.46 -17.96 -17.98
C LEU A 137 -6.95 -17.82 -17.85
N VAL A 138 -6.49 -16.80 -17.13
CA VAL A 138 -5.07 -16.58 -16.84
C VAL A 138 -4.80 -16.93 -15.40
N MET A 139 -3.89 -17.87 -15.17
CA MET A 139 -3.62 -18.40 -13.84
C MET A 139 -2.12 -18.51 -13.58
N GLU A 140 -1.79 -18.76 -12.33
CA GLU A 140 -0.44 -19.06 -11.86
C GLU A 140 0.16 -20.22 -12.68
N LEU A 141 1.37 -20.01 -13.22
CA LEU A 141 2.13 -21.08 -13.83
C LEU A 141 2.77 -21.91 -12.72
N VAL A 142 2.21 -23.09 -12.45
CA VAL A 142 2.72 -24.01 -11.44
C VAL A 142 3.73 -24.97 -12.08
N GLU A 143 5.00 -24.87 -11.68
CA GLU A 143 6.04 -25.79 -12.12
C GLU A 143 6.05 -27.06 -11.26
N GLY A 144 5.91 -28.22 -11.91
CA GLY A 144 5.87 -29.52 -11.22
C GLY A 144 5.17 -30.60 -12.07
N GLU A 145 4.81 -31.71 -11.43
CA GLU A 145 4.04 -32.78 -12.05
C GLU A 145 2.66 -32.92 -11.40
N THR A 146 1.69 -33.44 -12.13
CA THR A 146 0.38 -33.74 -11.53
C THR A 146 0.47 -34.98 -10.62
N LEU A 147 -0.37 -35.00 -9.60
CA LEU A 147 -0.50 -36.19 -8.74
C LEU A 147 -0.89 -37.44 -9.55
N ALA A 148 -1.62 -37.25 -10.67
CA ALA A 148 -1.95 -38.34 -11.57
C ALA A 148 -0.71 -38.95 -12.26
N VAL A 149 0.26 -38.12 -12.66
CA VAL A 149 1.53 -38.58 -13.23
C VAL A 149 2.34 -39.31 -12.15
N ARG A 150 2.42 -38.73 -10.95
CA ARG A 150 3.15 -39.30 -9.82
C ARG A 150 2.61 -40.68 -9.41
N LEU A 151 1.29 -40.87 -9.43
CA LEU A 151 0.64 -42.14 -9.06
C LEU A 151 0.83 -43.27 -10.08
N LYS A 152 1.22 -42.96 -11.33
CA LYS A 152 1.64 -43.99 -12.31
C LYS A 152 2.86 -44.79 -11.83
N ASN A 153 3.69 -44.18 -10.98
CA ASN A 153 4.88 -44.79 -10.40
C ASN A 153 4.57 -45.63 -9.11
N GLY A 154 3.30 -45.83 -8.81
CA GLY A 154 2.84 -46.61 -7.65
C GLY A 154 2.40 -45.76 -6.46
N PRO A 155 1.98 -46.41 -5.37
CA PRO A 155 1.43 -45.77 -4.18
C PRO A 155 2.48 -44.91 -3.47
N LEU A 156 2.00 -43.91 -2.72
CA LEU A 156 2.84 -43.03 -1.92
C LEU A 156 3.10 -43.66 -0.53
N PRO A 157 4.27 -43.39 0.07
CA PRO A 157 4.47 -43.65 1.49
C PRO A 157 3.39 -42.97 2.33
N VAL A 158 2.90 -43.64 3.37
CA VAL A 158 1.80 -43.11 4.21
C VAL A 158 2.07 -41.71 4.72
N LYS A 159 3.32 -41.39 5.13
CA LYS A 159 3.73 -40.06 5.59
C LYS A 159 3.54 -39.02 4.51
N THR A 160 3.91 -39.31 3.28
CA THR A 160 3.78 -38.39 2.11
C THR A 160 2.31 -38.24 1.73
N ALA A 161 1.54 -39.33 1.71
CA ALA A 161 0.11 -39.26 1.42
C ALA A 161 -0.66 -38.42 2.45
N LEU A 162 -0.33 -38.54 3.75
CA LEU A 162 -0.90 -37.69 4.80
C LEU A 162 -0.50 -36.23 4.69
N LEU A 163 0.76 -35.95 4.33
CA LEU A 163 1.22 -34.60 4.09
C LEU A 163 0.44 -33.92 2.93
N TYR A 164 0.32 -34.63 1.81
CA TYR A 164 -0.42 -34.13 0.66
C TYR A 164 -1.91 -33.95 0.97
N ALA A 165 -2.52 -34.91 1.65
CA ALA A 165 -3.91 -34.82 2.09
C ALA A 165 -4.15 -33.60 3.02
N SER A 166 -3.24 -33.34 3.94
CA SER A 166 -3.31 -32.17 4.83
C SER A 166 -3.24 -30.84 4.06
N GLN A 167 -2.38 -30.74 3.03
CA GLN A 167 -2.26 -29.56 2.20
C GLN A 167 -3.48 -29.36 1.29
N ILE A 168 -4.03 -30.44 0.73
CA ILE A 168 -5.29 -30.39 -0.04
C ILE A 168 -6.43 -29.92 0.88
N LEU A 169 -6.53 -30.47 2.08
CA LEU A 169 -7.54 -30.04 3.05
C LEU A 169 -7.41 -28.56 3.44
N ALA A 170 -6.19 -28.06 3.61
CA ALA A 170 -5.98 -26.66 3.90
C ALA A 170 -6.56 -25.74 2.78
N GLY A 171 -6.34 -26.11 1.52
CA GLY A 171 -6.95 -25.40 0.37
C GLY A 171 -8.49 -25.54 0.33
N LEU A 172 -9.02 -26.73 0.60
CA LEU A 172 -10.49 -26.93 0.65
C LEU A 172 -11.15 -26.18 1.81
N ILE A 173 -10.52 -26.10 2.97
CA ILE A 173 -11.02 -25.33 4.12
C ILE A 173 -11.17 -23.84 3.76
N GLU A 174 -10.17 -23.26 3.09
CA GLU A 174 -10.23 -21.88 2.62
C GLU A 174 -11.37 -21.66 1.61
N ALA A 175 -11.50 -22.56 0.63
CA ALA A 175 -12.55 -22.47 -0.40
C ALA A 175 -13.94 -22.65 0.20
N HIS A 176 -14.15 -23.68 1.03
CA HIS A 176 -15.44 -23.96 1.66
C HIS A 176 -15.85 -22.84 2.63
N GLY A 177 -14.90 -22.22 3.33
CA GLY A 177 -15.14 -21.06 4.20
C GLY A 177 -15.68 -19.83 3.45
N LYS A 178 -15.43 -19.76 2.13
CA LYS A 178 -15.98 -18.73 1.23
C LYS A 178 -17.18 -19.23 0.41
N GLY A 179 -17.72 -20.40 0.73
CA GLY A 179 -18.88 -20.98 0.04
C GLY A 179 -18.54 -21.57 -1.35
N ILE A 180 -17.25 -21.78 -1.66
CA ILE A 180 -16.80 -22.30 -2.95
C ILE A 180 -16.51 -23.80 -2.81
N VAL A 181 -17.17 -24.62 -3.64
CA VAL A 181 -17.01 -26.09 -3.73
C VAL A 181 -16.24 -26.43 -5.00
N HIS A 182 -15.26 -27.34 -4.91
CA HIS A 182 -14.39 -27.68 -6.05
C HIS A 182 -15.10 -28.50 -7.14
N ARG A 183 -15.95 -29.46 -6.76
CA ARG A 183 -16.81 -30.28 -7.64
C ARG A 183 -16.13 -31.24 -8.61
N ASP A 184 -14.83 -31.14 -8.86
CA ASP A 184 -14.04 -32.00 -9.77
C ASP A 184 -12.65 -32.34 -9.21
N LEU A 185 -12.55 -32.62 -7.92
CA LEU A 185 -11.28 -32.94 -7.27
C LEU A 185 -10.82 -34.33 -7.68
N LYS A 186 -9.66 -34.40 -8.35
CA LYS A 186 -9.04 -35.62 -8.88
C LYS A 186 -7.52 -35.46 -8.96
N PRO A 187 -6.73 -36.54 -9.06
CA PRO A 187 -5.26 -36.43 -9.14
C PRO A 187 -4.74 -35.58 -10.31
N GLY A 188 -5.50 -35.48 -11.38
CA GLY A 188 -5.14 -34.61 -12.53
C GLY A 188 -5.25 -33.10 -12.23
N ASN A 189 -6.07 -32.73 -11.24
CA ASN A 189 -6.28 -31.34 -10.83
C ASN A 189 -5.46 -31.00 -9.58
N ILE A 190 -4.44 -31.78 -9.25
CA ILE A 190 -3.56 -31.57 -8.12
C ILE A 190 -2.12 -31.57 -8.63
N MET A 191 -1.42 -30.45 -8.52
CA MET A 191 0.00 -30.32 -8.89
C MET A 191 0.89 -30.51 -7.67
N ILE A 192 2.01 -31.20 -7.85
CA ILE A 192 3.10 -31.35 -6.89
C ILE A 192 4.19 -30.37 -7.31
N ALA A 193 4.22 -29.20 -6.68
CA ALA A 193 5.23 -28.17 -6.90
C ALA A 193 6.36 -28.25 -5.86
N ARG A 194 7.42 -27.47 -6.05
CA ARG A 194 8.52 -27.36 -5.07
C ARG A 194 8.07 -26.86 -3.70
N THR A 195 7.05 -26.02 -3.66
CA THR A 195 6.48 -25.41 -2.46
C THR A 195 5.42 -26.28 -1.78
N GLY A 196 5.02 -27.41 -2.38
CA GLY A 196 3.98 -28.30 -1.90
C GLY A 196 2.88 -28.54 -2.92
N ILE A 197 1.69 -28.94 -2.45
CA ILE A 197 0.53 -29.21 -3.31
C ILE A 197 -0.16 -27.91 -3.74
N LYS A 198 -0.55 -27.83 -5.01
CA LYS A 198 -1.44 -26.79 -5.56
C LYS A 198 -2.68 -27.43 -6.18
N ILE A 199 -3.87 -27.03 -5.75
CA ILE A 199 -5.15 -27.45 -6.33
C ILE A 199 -5.43 -26.57 -7.54
N LEU A 200 -5.74 -27.20 -8.66
CA LEU A 200 -6.09 -26.55 -9.94
C LEU A 200 -7.60 -26.61 -10.16
N ASP A 201 -8.10 -25.79 -11.08
CA ASP A 201 -9.40 -25.92 -11.75
C ASP A 201 -10.61 -26.14 -10.80
N PHE A 202 -10.91 -25.18 -9.92
CA PHE A 202 -12.20 -25.13 -9.23
C PHE A 202 -13.33 -25.07 -10.27
N GLY A 203 -14.32 -25.93 -10.12
CA GLY A 203 -15.29 -26.39 -11.11
C GLY A 203 -16.14 -25.36 -11.87
N LEU A 204 -15.49 -24.39 -12.53
CA LEU A 204 -16.10 -23.35 -13.36
C LEU A 204 -16.99 -23.86 -14.52
N ALA A 205 -16.94 -25.16 -14.85
CA ALA A 205 -17.57 -25.68 -16.06
C ALA A 205 -18.76 -26.62 -15.81
N LYS A 206 -19.22 -26.82 -14.56
CA LYS A 206 -20.27 -27.83 -14.24
C LYS A 206 -21.53 -27.24 -13.62
N SER A 207 -21.87 -25.98 -13.83
CA SER A 207 -23.13 -25.41 -13.37
C SER A 207 -24.10 -25.22 -14.52
N GLY A 208 -24.59 -26.33 -15.07
CA GLY A 208 -25.67 -26.35 -16.05
C GLY A 208 -27.01 -26.69 -15.39
N GLU A 209 -27.85 -25.71 -15.16
CA GLU A 209 -29.30 -25.82 -15.17
C GLU A 209 -29.78 -25.17 -16.48
N ASP A 210 -29.88 -25.98 -17.52
CA ASP A 210 -30.86 -25.81 -18.59
C ASP A 210 -31.36 -27.20 -18.95
N GLU A 211 -32.50 -27.56 -18.38
CA GLU A 211 -33.32 -28.66 -18.84
C GLU A 211 -33.88 -28.33 -20.22
N THR A 212 -33.20 -28.79 -21.26
CA THR A 212 -33.88 -29.16 -22.48
C THR A 212 -33.29 -30.50 -22.95
N VAL A 213 -34.16 -31.47 -22.86
CA VAL A 213 -34.00 -32.87 -23.23
C VAL A 213 -33.47 -32.94 -24.68
N THR A 214 -32.21 -33.41 -24.85
CA THR A 214 -31.83 -34.11 -26.08
C THR A 214 -30.90 -35.29 -25.69
N ALA A 215 -31.36 -36.46 -26.03
CA ALA A 215 -30.73 -37.73 -25.76
C ALA A 215 -29.37 -37.85 -26.51
N SER A 216 -28.29 -37.76 -25.73
CA SER A 216 -27.05 -38.53 -26.00
C SER A 216 -26.21 -38.50 -24.71
N HIS A 217 -26.21 -39.60 -24.01
CA HIS A 217 -25.39 -39.86 -22.81
C HIS A 217 -23.89 -39.78 -23.17
N MET A 218 -23.26 -38.64 -22.96
CA MET A 218 -21.83 -38.56 -22.75
C MET A 218 -21.59 -37.84 -21.41
N VAL A 219 -21.37 -38.65 -20.36
CA VAL A 219 -20.89 -38.17 -19.06
C VAL A 219 -19.48 -37.60 -19.26
N VAL A 220 -19.37 -36.25 -19.40
CA VAL A 220 -18.09 -35.57 -19.48
C VAL A 220 -17.51 -35.47 -18.08
N GLY A 221 -16.51 -36.31 -17.79
CA GLY A 221 -15.75 -36.35 -16.56
C GLY A 221 -15.24 -37.75 -16.27
N THR A 222 -14.18 -37.90 -15.44
CA THR A 222 -13.69 -39.21 -15.02
C THR A 222 -14.58 -39.68 -13.86
N PRO A 223 -15.51 -40.65 -14.07
CA PRO A 223 -16.55 -41.04 -13.08
C PRO A 223 -15.99 -41.59 -11.77
N ALA A 224 -14.71 -41.98 -11.77
CA ALA A 224 -14.05 -42.68 -10.67
C ALA A 224 -13.87 -41.90 -9.35
N TYR A 225 -13.91 -40.54 -9.39
CA TYR A 225 -13.73 -39.66 -8.21
C TYR A 225 -14.99 -38.87 -7.87
N MET A 226 -16.02 -38.99 -8.71
CA MET A 226 -17.27 -38.25 -8.58
C MET A 226 -18.10 -38.83 -7.40
N ALA A 227 -18.60 -37.94 -6.56
CA ALA A 227 -19.46 -38.36 -5.43
C ALA A 227 -20.79 -38.94 -5.91
N PRO A 228 -21.41 -39.87 -5.15
CA PRO A 228 -22.68 -40.50 -5.53
C PRO A 228 -23.80 -39.52 -5.86
N GLU A 229 -23.98 -38.45 -5.09
CA GLU A 229 -24.95 -37.38 -5.34
C GLU A 229 -24.72 -36.67 -6.65
N GLN A 230 -23.45 -36.44 -7.01
CA GLN A 230 -23.11 -35.80 -8.30
C GLN A 230 -23.42 -36.70 -9.48
N ARG A 231 -23.23 -38.03 -9.33
CA ARG A 231 -23.59 -39.01 -10.37
C ARG A 231 -25.10 -39.10 -10.56
N GLN A 232 -25.87 -38.75 -9.52
CA GLN A 232 -27.34 -38.75 -9.55
C GLN A 232 -27.91 -37.40 -9.95
N GLY A 233 -27.07 -36.42 -10.35
CA GLY A 233 -27.50 -35.07 -10.71
C GLY A 233 -27.95 -34.19 -9.53
N GLN A 234 -27.67 -34.60 -8.29
CA GLN A 234 -28.03 -33.83 -7.09
C GLN A 234 -26.99 -32.70 -6.86
N PRO A 235 -27.36 -31.61 -6.18
CA PRO A 235 -26.44 -30.53 -5.88
C PRO A 235 -25.22 -30.99 -5.05
N ALA A 236 -24.02 -30.62 -5.53
CA ALA A 236 -22.76 -30.90 -4.83
C ALA A 236 -22.48 -29.84 -3.78
N ASP A 237 -22.11 -30.26 -2.57
CA ASP A 237 -21.65 -29.41 -1.48
C ASP A 237 -20.22 -29.77 -1.01
N ALA A 238 -19.75 -29.18 0.10
CA ALA A 238 -18.41 -29.43 0.67
C ALA A 238 -18.15 -30.92 0.95
N ARG A 239 -19.19 -31.73 1.22
CA ARG A 239 -19.10 -33.18 1.49
C ARG A 239 -18.85 -33.96 0.21
N SER A 240 -19.19 -33.42 -0.96
CA SER A 240 -18.85 -34.02 -2.26
C SER A 240 -17.34 -33.96 -2.50
N ASP A 241 -16.67 -32.82 -2.17
CA ASP A 241 -15.22 -32.71 -2.24
C ASP A 241 -14.52 -33.63 -1.23
N ILE A 242 -15.11 -33.83 -0.05
CA ILE A 242 -14.60 -34.78 0.95
C ILE A 242 -14.64 -36.22 0.41
N TYR A 243 -15.70 -36.61 -0.31
CA TYR A 243 -15.76 -37.91 -0.98
C TYR A 243 -14.66 -38.07 -2.05
N SER A 244 -14.52 -37.05 -2.90
CA SER A 244 -13.50 -37.02 -3.94
C SER A 244 -12.09 -37.09 -3.37
N LEU A 245 -11.81 -36.34 -2.28
CA LEU A 245 -10.56 -36.46 -1.52
C LEU A 245 -10.36 -37.85 -0.94
N GLY A 246 -11.42 -38.48 -0.45
CA GLY A 246 -11.40 -39.90 0.01
C GLY A 246 -10.92 -40.83 -1.09
N CYS A 247 -11.41 -40.65 -2.33
CA CYS A 247 -10.97 -41.44 -3.50
C CYS A 247 -9.49 -41.13 -3.84
N VAL A 248 -9.06 -39.86 -3.82
CA VAL A 248 -7.67 -39.49 -4.05
C VAL A 248 -6.74 -40.04 -2.99
N LEU A 249 -7.11 -39.96 -1.71
CA LEU A 249 -6.32 -40.48 -0.60
C LEU A 249 -6.22 -41.99 -0.64
N TYR A 250 -7.31 -42.69 -0.99
CA TYR A 250 -7.30 -44.12 -1.19
C TYR A 250 -6.31 -44.53 -2.30
N GLU A 251 -6.33 -43.83 -3.42
CA GLU A 251 -5.42 -44.10 -4.55
C GLU A 251 -3.96 -43.76 -4.18
N MET A 252 -3.71 -42.67 -3.48
CA MET A 252 -2.37 -42.35 -2.95
C MET A 252 -1.81 -43.46 -2.07
N LEU A 253 -2.64 -44.09 -1.24
CA LEU A 253 -2.22 -45.13 -0.27
C LEU A 253 -2.11 -46.52 -0.87
N THR A 254 -2.95 -46.83 -1.87
CA THR A 254 -3.07 -48.20 -2.39
C THR A 254 -2.54 -48.37 -3.82
N GLY A 255 -2.29 -47.28 -4.54
CA GLY A 255 -1.96 -47.27 -5.97
C GLY A 255 -3.10 -47.74 -6.88
N ALA A 256 -4.33 -47.88 -6.36
CA ALA A 256 -5.48 -48.32 -7.11
C ALA A 256 -6.69 -47.43 -6.88
N ARG A 257 -7.54 -47.26 -7.88
CA ARG A 257 -8.79 -46.51 -7.74
C ARG A 257 -9.78 -47.31 -6.88
N VAL A 258 -10.74 -46.62 -6.27
CA VAL A 258 -11.81 -47.23 -5.49
C VAL A 258 -12.66 -48.11 -6.41
N GLY A 259 -12.74 -49.38 -6.10
CA GLY A 259 -13.51 -50.40 -6.83
C GLY A 259 -14.43 -51.18 -5.90
N THR A 260 -15.12 -52.23 -6.46
CA THR A 260 -16.05 -53.08 -5.70
C THR A 260 -15.35 -53.85 -4.60
N GLN A 261 -14.08 -54.22 -4.76
CA GLN A 261 -13.24 -54.80 -3.72
C GLN A 261 -12.18 -53.80 -3.30
N ARG A 262 -12.30 -53.28 -2.06
CA ARG A 262 -11.34 -52.31 -1.51
C ARG A 262 -10.10 -52.99 -0.97
N ARG A 263 -8.91 -52.48 -1.30
CA ARG A 263 -7.63 -52.90 -0.72
C ARG A 263 -7.52 -52.41 0.72
N ARG A 264 -6.96 -53.20 1.63
CA ARG A 264 -6.72 -52.80 3.02
C ARG A 264 -5.68 -51.67 3.12
N ILE A 265 -5.99 -50.69 3.96
CA ILE A 265 -5.09 -49.59 4.30
C ILE A 265 -4.53 -49.82 5.71
N ARG A 266 -3.22 -49.63 5.88
CA ARG A 266 -2.59 -49.62 7.19
C ARG A 266 -2.06 -48.24 7.55
N PRO A 267 -2.21 -47.77 8.80
CA PRO A 267 -2.84 -48.41 9.96
C PRO A 267 -4.39 -48.42 9.89
N SER A 268 -5.06 -49.28 10.66
CA SER A 268 -6.52 -49.43 10.65
C SER A 268 -7.31 -48.16 11.02
N LYS A 269 -6.68 -47.23 11.75
CA LYS A 269 -7.27 -45.90 12.02
C LYS A 269 -7.40 -45.10 10.72
N LEU A 270 -6.38 -45.14 9.85
CA LEU A 270 -6.39 -44.45 8.55
C LEU A 270 -7.43 -45.08 7.60
N GLU A 271 -7.57 -46.42 7.63
CA GLU A 271 -8.59 -47.11 6.86
C GLU A 271 -10.01 -46.64 7.24
N ARG A 272 -10.29 -46.49 8.55
CA ARG A 272 -11.59 -45.99 9.03
C ARG A 272 -11.87 -44.59 8.59
N ILE A 273 -10.85 -43.71 8.61
CA ILE A 273 -10.98 -42.32 8.17
C ILE A 273 -11.31 -42.25 6.67
N VAL A 274 -10.56 -42.97 5.83
CA VAL A 274 -10.80 -43.04 4.38
C VAL A 274 -12.17 -43.63 4.07
N ASN A 275 -12.57 -44.72 4.76
CA ASN A 275 -13.87 -45.33 4.55
C ASN A 275 -15.03 -44.40 4.88
N ARG A 276 -14.90 -43.57 5.93
CA ARG A 276 -15.90 -42.55 6.27
C ARG A 276 -15.98 -41.41 5.23
N CYS A 277 -14.89 -41.06 4.57
CA CYS A 277 -14.96 -40.17 3.41
C CYS A 277 -15.77 -40.78 2.26
N LEU A 278 -15.66 -42.11 2.08
CA LEU A 278 -16.24 -42.88 0.97
C LEU A 278 -17.64 -43.44 1.26
N GLU A 279 -18.33 -42.96 2.30
CA GLU A 279 -19.74 -43.30 2.56
C GLU A 279 -20.64 -42.80 1.43
N GLU A 280 -21.62 -43.61 1.02
CA GLU A 280 -22.54 -43.23 -0.06
C GLU A 280 -23.44 -42.05 0.36
N ASP A 281 -23.96 -42.14 1.60
CA ASP A 281 -24.77 -41.07 2.20
C ASP A 281 -23.89 -39.87 2.66
N PRO A 282 -24.05 -38.65 2.10
CA PRO A 282 -23.33 -37.46 2.55
C PRO A 282 -23.45 -37.16 4.06
N ALA A 283 -24.57 -37.56 4.69
CA ALA A 283 -24.78 -37.31 6.13
C ALA A 283 -23.88 -38.19 7.02
N ARG A 284 -23.38 -39.32 6.51
CA ARG A 284 -22.49 -40.24 7.22
C ARG A 284 -21.00 -39.90 7.03
N ARG A 285 -20.66 -39.03 6.09
CA ARG A 285 -19.28 -38.56 5.86
C ARG A 285 -18.83 -37.61 6.96
N TRP A 286 -17.58 -37.14 6.86
CA TRP A 286 -17.11 -35.98 7.58
C TRP A 286 -17.91 -34.76 7.13
N GLN A 287 -18.38 -33.92 8.07
CA GLN A 287 -19.29 -32.82 7.71
C GLN A 287 -18.55 -31.55 7.25
N CYS A 288 -17.27 -31.43 7.59
CA CYS A 288 -16.41 -30.34 7.08
C CYS A 288 -14.95 -30.83 6.91
N ALA A 289 -14.20 -30.13 6.07
CA ALA A 289 -12.80 -30.46 5.80
C ALA A 289 -11.91 -30.28 7.04
N THR A 290 -12.26 -29.37 7.96
CA THR A 290 -11.54 -29.15 9.22
C THR A 290 -11.61 -30.37 10.15
N GLU A 291 -12.77 -31.01 10.27
CA GLU A 291 -12.96 -32.23 11.07
C GLU A 291 -12.07 -33.36 10.53
N LEU A 292 -12.08 -33.56 9.21
CA LEU A 292 -11.23 -34.56 8.55
C LEU A 292 -9.74 -34.26 8.73
N GLN A 293 -9.32 -33.02 8.67
CA GLN A 293 -7.92 -32.64 8.88
C GLN A 293 -7.43 -32.98 10.29
N GLN A 294 -8.23 -32.69 11.30
CA GLN A 294 -7.91 -33.04 12.71
C GLN A 294 -7.76 -34.54 12.92
N GLU A 295 -8.65 -35.35 12.33
CA GLU A 295 -8.58 -36.82 12.46
C GLU A 295 -7.39 -37.43 11.71
N LEU A 296 -7.03 -36.91 10.54
CA LEU A 296 -5.82 -37.35 9.82
C LEU A 296 -4.54 -37.00 10.58
N ALA A 297 -4.48 -35.83 11.22
CA ALA A 297 -3.34 -35.43 12.06
C ALA A 297 -3.12 -36.40 13.26
N ALA A 298 -4.20 -36.98 13.78
CA ALA A 298 -4.16 -37.94 14.88
C ALA A 298 -3.69 -39.37 14.49
N VAL A 299 -3.39 -39.64 13.20
CA VAL A 299 -2.90 -40.93 12.68
C VAL A 299 -1.38 -41.07 12.73
N SER A 300 -0.61 -39.96 12.98
CA SER A 300 0.85 -40.02 13.02
C SER A 300 1.35 -41.04 14.05
N PRO A 301 2.19 -42.03 13.67
CA PRO A 301 2.55 -43.12 14.57
C PRO A 301 3.56 -42.65 15.62
N VAL A 302 3.10 -42.31 16.81
CA VAL A 302 3.96 -42.32 18.00
C VAL A 302 4.12 -43.77 18.43
N ARG A 303 5.29 -44.32 18.22
CA ARG A 303 5.72 -45.69 18.47
C ARG A 303 5.66 -45.99 19.97
N ARG A 304 4.58 -46.59 20.46
CA ARG A 304 4.25 -46.86 21.88
C ARG A 304 5.02 -48.02 22.52
N TRP A 305 5.86 -48.81 21.75
CA TRP A 305 6.43 -50.08 22.23
C TRP A 305 7.96 -50.08 22.46
N VAL A 306 8.66 -48.97 22.25
CA VAL A 306 10.10 -48.88 22.52
C VAL A 306 10.39 -48.31 23.94
N TYR A 307 9.37 -47.78 24.60
CA TYR A 307 9.55 -47.06 25.87
C TYR A 307 9.53 -47.92 27.15
N MET A 308 9.27 -49.21 27.10
CA MET A 308 9.24 -50.04 28.31
C MET A 308 10.53 -50.78 28.67
N ALA A 309 11.46 -50.87 27.74
CA ALA A 309 12.79 -51.47 28.01
C ALA A 309 13.94 -50.48 28.21
N ALA A 310 13.74 -49.19 27.89
CA ALA A 310 14.72 -48.13 28.11
C ALA A 310 14.43 -47.25 29.34
N GLY A 311 13.45 -47.66 30.15
CA GLY A 311 12.87 -46.82 31.19
C GLY A 311 13.79 -46.45 32.35
N ALA A 312 14.80 -47.22 32.68
CA ALA A 312 15.71 -46.89 33.78
C ALA A 312 16.95 -46.04 33.32
N ALA A 313 17.54 -46.37 32.15
CA ALA A 313 18.61 -45.57 31.57
C ALA A 313 18.08 -44.23 30.95
N ALA A 314 16.83 -44.26 30.50
CA ALA A 314 16.17 -43.05 29.95
C ALA A 314 15.73 -42.09 31.03
N ILE A 315 15.42 -42.55 32.27
CA ILE A 315 15.08 -41.64 33.36
C ILE A 315 16.28 -40.76 33.77
N LEU A 316 17.50 -41.33 33.80
CA LEU A 316 18.70 -40.55 34.09
C LEU A 316 19.10 -39.65 32.90
N ALA A 317 18.97 -40.13 31.66
CA ALA A 317 19.15 -39.33 30.45
C ALA A 317 18.00 -38.35 30.22
N LEU A 318 16.77 -38.68 30.65
CA LEU A 318 15.62 -37.79 30.63
C LEU A 318 15.68 -36.72 31.72
N CYS A 319 16.23 -37.03 32.91
CA CYS A 319 16.48 -35.99 33.92
C CYS A 319 17.59 -35.04 33.48
N THR A 320 18.65 -35.51 32.83
CA THR A 320 19.70 -34.64 32.26
C THR A 320 19.25 -33.98 30.95
N ALA A 321 18.55 -34.66 30.04
CA ALA A 321 17.99 -34.07 28.84
C ALA A 321 16.75 -33.18 29.13
N GLY A 322 15.94 -33.55 30.13
CA GLY A 322 14.86 -32.71 30.66
C GLY A 322 15.42 -31.47 31.37
N TYR A 323 16.49 -31.62 32.16
CA TYR A 323 17.17 -30.50 32.76
C TYR A 323 17.75 -29.57 31.67
N LEU A 324 18.40 -30.10 30.64
CA LEU A 324 18.95 -29.35 29.50
C LEU A 324 17.86 -28.84 28.55
N SER A 325 16.71 -29.52 28.43
CA SER A 325 15.58 -29.10 27.61
C SER A 325 14.66 -28.07 28.33
N LEU A 326 14.54 -28.20 29.66
CA LEU A 326 13.87 -27.20 30.51
C LEU A 326 14.72 -25.94 30.71
N HIS A 327 16.02 -26.00 30.46
CA HIS A 327 16.97 -24.89 30.55
C HIS A 327 17.45 -24.39 29.16
N ARG A 328 16.85 -24.88 28.07
CA ARG A 328 17.02 -24.16 26.79
C ARG A 328 16.22 -22.86 26.90
N PRO A 329 16.86 -21.71 26.80
CA PRO A 329 16.15 -20.44 26.83
C PRO A 329 15.09 -20.44 25.72
N PRO A 330 13.87 -19.96 25.97
CA PRO A 330 12.83 -19.93 24.97
C PRO A 330 13.32 -19.07 23.79
N LYS A 331 13.36 -19.65 22.59
CA LYS A 331 13.64 -18.90 21.38
C LYS A 331 12.55 -17.85 21.20
N LEU A 332 12.93 -16.65 20.78
CA LEU A 332 11.99 -15.60 20.46
C LEU A 332 11.08 -16.06 19.30
N THR A 333 9.88 -15.55 19.30
CA THR A 333 8.90 -15.76 18.22
C THR A 333 8.79 -14.51 17.37
N ALA A 334 8.24 -14.63 16.17
CA ALA A 334 7.97 -13.47 15.32
C ALA A 334 7.00 -12.43 15.94
N LYS A 335 6.40 -12.72 17.10
CA LYS A 335 5.54 -11.79 17.84
C LYS A 335 6.28 -11.00 18.92
N ASP A 336 7.50 -11.38 19.24
CA ASP A 336 8.27 -10.78 20.32
C ASP A 336 8.94 -9.48 19.86
N THR A 337 9.04 -8.53 20.79
CA THR A 337 9.73 -7.26 20.58
C THR A 337 10.98 -7.19 21.43
N ILE A 338 11.99 -6.45 20.95
CA ILE A 338 13.31 -6.35 21.53
C ILE A 338 13.61 -4.89 21.84
N VAL A 339 14.17 -4.61 23.01
CA VAL A 339 14.77 -3.32 23.37
C VAL A 339 16.27 -3.39 23.11
N LEU A 340 16.82 -2.41 22.42
CA LEU A 340 18.26 -2.28 22.21
C LEU A 340 18.83 -1.28 23.20
N ALA A 341 19.69 -1.75 24.09
CA ALA A 341 20.45 -0.91 25.04
C ALA A 341 21.59 -0.16 24.34
N ASP A 342 22.07 0.92 24.96
CA ASP A 342 23.30 1.57 24.51
C ASP A 342 24.51 0.68 24.77
N PHE A 343 25.50 0.73 23.86
CA PHE A 343 26.73 -0.01 24.02
C PHE A 343 27.55 0.48 25.23
N GLU A 344 28.05 -0.46 26.02
CA GLU A 344 29.04 -0.16 27.04
C GLU A 344 30.41 0.00 26.35
N ASN A 345 30.88 1.25 26.32
CA ASN A 345 32.15 1.59 25.67
C ASN A 345 33.29 1.61 26.70
N GLN A 346 34.12 0.60 26.68
CA GLN A 346 35.30 0.44 27.56
C GLN A 346 36.61 0.80 26.85
N THR A 347 36.56 1.33 25.60
CA THR A 347 37.74 1.69 24.83
C THR A 347 38.34 3.05 25.18
N GLY A 348 37.53 3.92 25.79
CA GLY A 348 37.84 5.34 26.03
C GLY A 348 37.72 6.23 24.79
N ASP A 349 37.44 5.69 23.61
CA ASP A 349 37.23 6.47 22.38
C ASP A 349 35.73 6.81 22.23
N PRO A 350 35.37 8.11 22.37
CA PRO A 350 33.96 8.53 22.29
C PRO A 350 33.34 8.34 20.90
N MET A 351 34.11 7.93 19.88
CA MET A 351 33.61 7.68 18.53
C MET A 351 32.61 6.51 18.50
N PHE A 352 32.74 5.55 19.39
CA PHE A 352 31.84 4.39 19.47
C PHE A 352 30.51 4.70 20.17
N ASP A 353 30.41 5.83 20.88
CA ASP A 353 29.19 6.20 21.60
C ASP A 353 28.07 6.54 20.61
N GLY A 354 26.94 5.85 20.71
CA GLY A 354 25.77 5.98 19.85
C GLY A 354 25.94 5.31 18.45
N ALA A 355 27.15 5.34 17.84
CA ALA A 355 27.37 4.78 16.51
C ALA A 355 27.10 3.25 16.46
N LEU A 356 27.58 2.50 17.46
CA LEU A 356 27.40 1.04 17.49
C LEU A 356 25.94 0.64 17.72
N ARG A 357 25.22 1.33 18.59
CA ARG A 357 23.77 1.09 18.78
C ARG A 357 23.02 1.34 17.46
N GLN A 358 23.30 2.45 16.79
CA GLN A 358 22.68 2.77 15.49
C GLN A 358 23.01 1.72 14.42
N GLY A 359 24.28 1.33 14.28
CA GLY A 359 24.70 0.30 13.33
C GLY A 359 24.03 -1.06 13.62
N LEU A 360 23.91 -1.42 14.90
CA LEU A 360 23.20 -2.65 15.29
C LEU A 360 21.71 -2.56 14.98
N ALA A 361 21.07 -1.42 15.23
CA ALA A 361 19.67 -1.20 14.91
C ALA A 361 19.40 -1.42 13.41
N VAL A 362 20.20 -0.82 12.53
CA VAL A 362 20.09 -1.00 11.07
C VAL A 362 20.23 -2.47 10.66
N GLN A 363 21.17 -3.22 11.24
CA GLN A 363 21.32 -4.65 10.93
C GLN A 363 20.16 -5.51 11.41
N LEU A 364 19.59 -5.20 12.56
CA LEU A 364 18.45 -5.94 13.11
C LEU A 364 17.15 -5.59 12.39
N GLU A 365 16.98 -4.34 11.96
CA GLU A 365 15.80 -3.87 11.23
C GLU A 365 15.71 -4.44 9.81
N GLN A 366 16.77 -5.01 9.25
CA GLN A 366 16.73 -5.79 8.02
C GLN A 366 15.96 -7.12 8.19
N SER A 367 15.71 -7.55 9.44
CA SER A 367 14.98 -8.78 9.73
C SER A 367 13.47 -8.57 9.62
N PRO A 368 12.75 -9.32 8.78
CA PRO A 368 11.28 -9.34 8.80
C PRO A 368 10.75 -10.12 10.01
N TYR A 369 11.60 -10.86 10.73
CA TYR A 369 11.27 -11.69 11.88
C TYR A 369 11.38 -10.95 13.21
N LEU A 370 12.48 -10.19 13.42
CA LEU A 370 12.71 -9.43 14.64
C LEU A 370 12.01 -8.06 14.59
N SER A 371 11.55 -7.58 15.73
CA SER A 371 10.95 -6.25 15.85
C SER A 371 11.61 -5.49 16.98
N LEU A 372 12.25 -4.38 16.68
CA LEU A 372 12.77 -3.46 17.67
C LEU A 372 11.65 -2.55 18.21
N ILE A 373 11.71 -2.23 19.49
CA ILE A 373 10.89 -1.17 20.07
C ILE A 373 11.42 0.17 19.54
N SER A 374 10.53 0.99 18.99
CA SER A 374 10.91 2.27 18.37
C SER A 374 11.44 3.27 19.42
N ASP A 375 12.33 4.16 18.98
CA ASP A 375 12.89 5.21 19.84
C ASP A 375 11.81 6.16 20.35
N GLU A 376 10.71 6.38 19.61
CA GLU A 376 9.55 7.16 20.07
C GLU A 376 8.89 6.49 21.29
N ARG A 377 8.70 5.17 21.25
CA ARG A 377 8.13 4.41 22.37
C ARG A 377 9.07 4.35 23.57
N ILE A 378 10.37 4.25 23.30
CA ILE A 378 11.40 4.37 24.35
C ILE A 378 11.31 5.75 25.00
N GLY A 379 11.28 6.84 24.23
CA GLY A 379 11.19 8.20 24.73
C GLY A 379 9.90 8.47 25.51
N SER A 380 8.74 7.96 25.05
CA SER A 380 7.49 8.08 25.80
C SER A 380 7.51 7.30 27.12
N THR A 381 8.12 6.10 27.11
CA THR A 381 8.29 5.31 28.33
C THR A 381 9.23 6.00 29.34
N LEU A 382 10.33 6.60 28.87
CA LEU A 382 11.23 7.41 29.71
C LEU A 382 10.49 8.58 30.36
N ARG A 383 9.66 9.31 29.62
CA ARG A 383 8.82 10.38 30.17
C ARG A 383 7.86 9.87 31.26
N LEU A 384 7.26 8.69 31.08
CA LEU A 384 6.43 8.04 32.11
C LEU A 384 7.23 7.60 33.34
N MET A 385 8.54 7.35 33.18
CA MET A 385 9.49 7.06 34.26
C MET A 385 10.06 8.34 34.88
N ASN A 386 9.60 9.52 34.47
CA ASN A 386 10.14 10.82 34.86
C ASN A 386 11.64 10.98 34.55
N GLN A 387 12.08 10.37 33.42
CA GLN A 387 13.45 10.47 32.93
C GLN A 387 13.48 11.36 31.65
N PRO A 388 14.56 12.16 31.46
CA PRO A 388 14.78 12.82 30.15
C PRO A 388 14.79 11.86 28.98
N VAL A 389 14.35 12.30 27.81
CA VAL A 389 14.32 11.47 26.59
C VAL A 389 15.73 11.08 26.14
N GLU A 390 16.73 11.92 26.45
CA GLU A 390 18.14 11.70 26.15
C GLU A 390 18.85 10.79 27.16
N THR A 391 18.13 10.21 28.11
CA THR A 391 18.70 9.31 29.13
C THR A 391 19.40 8.13 28.45
N ARG A 392 20.66 7.89 28.81
CA ARG A 392 21.42 6.74 28.33
C ARG A 392 20.71 5.43 28.70
N LEU A 393 20.49 4.59 27.73
CA LEU A 393 19.80 3.30 27.89
C LEU A 393 20.77 2.24 28.43
N THR A 394 21.10 2.34 29.73
CA THR A 394 21.84 1.27 30.40
C THR A 394 21.04 -0.03 30.37
N SER A 395 21.70 -1.17 30.55
CA SER A 395 21.06 -2.50 30.62
C SER A 395 19.88 -2.53 31.62
N GLN A 396 19.99 -1.81 32.75
CA GLN A 396 18.93 -1.74 33.74
C GLN A 396 17.73 -0.93 33.26
N ILE A 397 17.97 0.27 32.66
CA ILE A 397 16.90 1.13 32.14
C ILE A 397 16.24 0.44 30.94
N ALA A 398 17.02 -0.13 30.01
CA ALA A 398 16.51 -0.86 28.87
C ALA A 398 15.63 -2.06 29.29
N ARG A 399 16.01 -2.78 30.36
CA ARG A 399 15.20 -3.86 30.91
C ARG A 399 13.89 -3.35 31.53
N GLU A 400 13.92 -2.24 32.27
CA GLU A 400 12.71 -1.65 32.82
C GLU A 400 11.75 -1.19 31.72
N ILE A 401 12.28 -0.53 30.67
CA ILE A 401 11.50 -0.19 29.47
C ILE A 401 10.90 -1.43 28.84
N CYS A 402 11.69 -2.48 28.66
CA CYS A 402 11.25 -3.74 28.06
C CYS A 402 10.08 -4.38 28.84
N VAL A 403 10.16 -4.41 30.17
CA VAL A 403 9.07 -4.93 31.02
C VAL A 403 7.82 -4.07 30.89
N ARG A 404 7.94 -2.75 30.92
CA ARG A 404 6.82 -1.80 30.83
C ARG A 404 6.14 -1.83 29.45
N THR A 405 6.89 -2.08 28.40
CA THR A 405 6.39 -2.14 27.01
C THR A 405 5.93 -3.53 26.59
N GLY A 406 6.08 -4.55 27.48
CA GLY A 406 5.75 -5.94 27.15
C GLY A 406 6.74 -6.60 26.20
N GLY A 407 7.97 -6.10 26.11
CA GLY A 407 9.03 -6.70 25.31
C GLY A 407 9.51 -8.04 25.86
N ALA A 408 10.11 -8.88 25.00
CA ALA A 408 10.59 -10.21 25.34
C ALA A 408 12.05 -10.23 25.76
N ALA A 409 12.91 -9.45 25.10
CA ALA A 409 14.35 -9.44 25.33
C ALA A 409 14.97 -8.04 25.25
N VAL A 410 16.07 -7.86 25.96
CA VAL A 410 16.99 -6.74 25.82
C VAL A 410 18.25 -7.25 25.12
N LEU A 411 18.72 -6.52 24.10
CA LEU A 411 20.05 -6.70 23.54
C LEU A 411 21.02 -5.70 24.16
N GLU A 412 22.10 -6.21 24.71
CA GLU A 412 23.13 -5.47 25.41
C GLU A 412 24.46 -5.64 24.68
N GLY A 413 25.04 -4.53 24.22
CA GLY A 413 26.31 -4.54 23.54
C GLY A 413 27.43 -3.95 24.38
N SER A 414 28.66 -4.46 24.22
CA SER A 414 29.85 -3.84 24.75
C SER A 414 30.99 -3.85 23.74
N ILE A 415 31.90 -2.87 23.85
CA ILE A 415 33.14 -2.81 23.10
C ILE A 415 34.29 -2.51 24.05
N ALA A 416 35.38 -3.29 23.96
CA ALA A 416 36.58 -3.13 24.74
C ALA A 416 37.83 -3.13 23.85
N GLY A 417 38.86 -2.37 24.20
CA GLY A 417 40.18 -2.39 23.56
C GLY A 417 41.07 -3.45 24.18
N LEU A 418 41.68 -4.27 23.34
CA LEU A 418 42.71 -5.27 23.74
C LEU A 418 43.98 -5.05 22.94
N GLY A 419 44.89 -4.22 23.45
CA GLY A 419 46.05 -3.78 22.69
C GLY A 419 45.65 -2.94 21.48
N SER A 420 46.00 -3.37 20.26
CA SER A 420 45.62 -2.72 19.01
C SER A 420 44.27 -3.23 18.43
N GLN A 421 43.64 -4.18 19.10
CA GLN A 421 42.42 -4.83 18.62
C GLN A 421 41.22 -4.39 19.45
N TYR A 422 40.00 -4.55 18.88
CA TYR A 422 38.74 -4.32 19.54
C TYR A 422 37.96 -5.63 19.66
N VAL A 423 37.35 -5.83 20.80
CA VAL A 423 36.43 -6.96 21.08
C VAL A 423 35.02 -6.42 21.28
N LEU A 424 34.10 -6.87 20.44
CA LEU A 424 32.70 -6.58 20.55
C LEU A 424 32.00 -7.78 21.18
N SER A 425 31.07 -7.54 22.11
CA SER A 425 30.19 -8.57 22.66
C SER A 425 28.75 -8.10 22.53
N LEU A 426 27.86 -9.02 22.20
CA LEU A 426 26.42 -8.77 22.10
C LEU A 426 25.68 -9.89 22.83
N GLY A 427 24.96 -9.55 23.89
CA GLY A 427 24.16 -10.47 24.69
C GLY A 427 22.68 -10.18 24.58
N ALA A 428 21.87 -11.23 24.49
CA ALA A 428 20.41 -11.15 24.59
C ALA A 428 19.97 -11.63 25.98
N ARG A 429 19.15 -10.84 26.69
CA ARG A 429 18.59 -11.18 28.01
C ARG A 429 17.07 -11.12 28.01
N SER A 430 16.44 -12.09 28.68
CA SER A 430 15.00 -12.07 28.92
C SER A 430 14.60 -10.87 29.79
N CYS A 431 13.64 -10.08 29.37
CA CYS A 431 13.14 -8.95 30.15
C CYS A 431 12.50 -9.41 31.45
N ARG A 432 11.74 -10.50 31.40
CA ARG A 432 10.96 -11.03 32.53
C ARG A 432 11.84 -11.68 33.59
N THR A 433 12.76 -12.58 33.17
CA THR A 433 13.59 -13.35 34.12
C THR A 433 14.96 -12.73 34.37
N GLY A 434 15.51 -11.95 33.43
CA GLY A 434 16.86 -11.44 33.44
C GLY A 434 17.92 -12.47 33.04
N GLU A 435 17.50 -13.69 32.69
CA GLU A 435 18.39 -14.75 32.21
C GLU A 435 18.97 -14.44 30.85
N THR A 436 20.23 -14.82 30.63
CA THR A 436 20.88 -14.71 29.34
C THR A 436 20.29 -15.73 28.39
N LEU A 437 19.74 -15.26 27.26
CA LEU A 437 19.19 -16.08 26.18
C LEU A 437 20.27 -16.58 25.25
N ASP A 438 21.21 -15.69 24.87
CA ASP A 438 22.38 -16.01 24.06
C ASP A 438 23.44 -14.90 24.17
N THR A 439 24.69 -15.19 23.74
CA THR A 439 25.78 -14.20 23.69
C THR A 439 26.71 -14.54 22.52
N GLU A 440 27.07 -13.53 21.76
CA GLU A 440 28.01 -13.63 20.64
C GLU A 440 29.15 -12.60 20.79
N GLN A 441 30.32 -12.95 20.25
CA GLN A 441 31.50 -12.08 20.28
C GLN A 441 32.20 -12.04 18.92
N ALA A 442 32.75 -10.87 18.59
CA ALA A 442 33.60 -10.71 17.41
C ALA A 442 34.79 -9.81 17.73
N GLN A 443 35.89 -10.04 16.99
CA GLN A 443 37.09 -9.22 17.06
C GLN A 443 37.24 -8.39 15.78
N ALA A 444 37.75 -7.17 15.94
CA ALA A 444 38.19 -6.28 14.88
C ALA A 444 39.66 -5.92 15.09
N GLY A 445 40.45 -6.07 14.07
CA GLY A 445 41.90 -5.79 14.11
C GLY A 445 42.22 -4.30 14.17
N ARG A 446 41.33 -3.50 13.62
CA ARG A 446 41.43 -2.02 13.51
C ARG A 446 40.07 -1.38 13.70
N LYS A 447 40.10 -0.08 13.96
CA LYS A 447 38.90 0.72 14.18
C LYS A 447 37.91 0.67 12.98
N GLU A 448 38.45 0.69 11.78
CA GLU A 448 37.67 0.65 10.53
C GLU A 448 36.95 -0.69 10.33
N GLU A 449 37.41 -1.77 10.97
CA GLU A 449 36.82 -3.11 10.88
C GLU A 449 35.71 -3.35 11.91
N VAL A 450 35.48 -2.39 12.83
CA VAL A 450 34.48 -2.53 13.92
C VAL A 450 33.06 -2.68 13.40
N LEU A 451 32.68 -1.93 12.35
CA LEU A 451 31.35 -2.05 11.73
C LEU A 451 31.14 -3.42 11.08
N ASN A 452 32.15 -3.95 10.40
CA ASN A 452 32.11 -5.31 9.85
C ASN A 452 31.96 -6.38 10.93
N ALA A 453 32.70 -6.22 12.05
CA ALA A 453 32.57 -7.13 13.18
C ALA A 453 31.18 -7.07 13.82
N LEU A 454 30.62 -5.87 13.95
CA LEU A 454 29.26 -5.64 14.42
C LEU A 454 28.23 -6.31 13.51
N GLY A 455 28.36 -6.17 12.19
CA GLY A 455 27.49 -6.84 11.20
C GLY A 455 27.52 -8.35 11.35
N ARG A 456 28.72 -8.95 11.51
CA ARG A 456 28.84 -10.41 11.71
C ARG A 456 28.12 -10.91 12.97
N ILE A 457 28.32 -10.26 14.13
CA ILE A 457 27.63 -10.70 15.37
C ILE A 457 26.13 -10.44 15.32
N ALA A 458 25.68 -9.40 14.63
CA ALA A 458 24.26 -9.14 14.42
C ALA A 458 23.56 -10.26 13.61
N VAL A 459 24.20 -10.75 12.55
CA VAL A 459 23.74 -11.91 11.76
C VAL A 459 23.68 -13.18 12.60
N GLN A 460 24.70 -13.43 13.43
CA GLN A 460 24.74 -14.60 14.31
C GLN A 460 23.63 -14.55 15.36
N ILE A 461 23.46 -13.42 16.05
CA ILE A 461 22.44 -13.28 17.09
C ILE A 461 21.02 -13.40 16.51
N ARG A 462 20.74 -12.89 15.30
CA ARG A 462 19.46 -13.09 14.61
C ARG A 462 19.12 -14.57 14.48
N THR A 463 20.07 -15.38 14.02
CA THR A 463 19.89 -16.84 13.88
C THR A 463 19.67 -17.53 15.23
N ARG A 464 20.45 -17.12 16.26
CA ARG A 464 20.34 -17.68 17.63
C ARG A 464 19.00 -17.37 18.26
N LEU A 465 18.46 -16.17 18.03
CA LEU A 465 17.18 -15.77 18.54
C LEU A 465 15.98 -16.40 17.84
N GLY A 466 16.20 -17.12 16.74
CA GLY A 466 15.16 -17.96 16.12
C GLY A 466 14.82 -17.65 14.66
N GLU A 467 15.49 -16.66 14.05
CA GLU A 467 15.31 -16.37 12.63
C GLU A 467 15.92 -17.49 11.76
N SER A 468 15.28 -17.83 10.64
CA SER A 468 15.78 -18.88 9.76
C SER A 468 17.03 -18.43 9.00
N LEU A 469 17.97 -19.37 8.77
CA LEU A 469 19.17 -19.07 7.98
C LEU A 469 18.84 -18.57 6.55
N ALA A 470 17.73 -19.05 5.97
CA ALA A 470 17.28 -18.61 4.66
C ALA A 470 16.88 -17.13 4.69
N THR A 471 16.05 -16.73 5.66
CA THR A 471 15.61 -15.35 5.86
C THR A 471 16.78 -14.41 6.15
N VAL A 472 17.69 -14.85 7.05
CA VAL A 472 18.91 -14.06 7.36
C VAL A 472 19.75 -13.84 6.11
N LYS A 473 19.93 -14.87 5.27
CA LYS A 473 20.72 -14.76 4.03
C LYS A 473 20.04 -13.87 2.98
N GLU A 474 18.74 -13.90 2.90
CA GLU A 474 17.95 -13.10 1.96
C GLU A 474 17.90 -11.61 2.37
N HIS A 475 17.80 -11.35 3.67
CA HIS A 475 17.65 -10.00 4.23
C HIS A 475 18.86 -9.61 5.10
N SER A 476 20.07 -9.65 4.52
CA SER A 476 21.31 -9.30 5.22
C SER A 476 22.30 -8.61 4.29
N THR A 477 22.11 -7.31 4.10
CA THR A 477 23.08 -6.44 3.44
C THR A 477 24.20 -6.08 4.44
N PRO A 478 25.48 -6.16 4.06
CA PRO A 478 26.59 -5.74 4.92
C PRO A 478 26.39 -4.30 5.44
N LEU A 479 26.75 -4.05 6.70
CA LEU A 479 26.48 -2.76 7.35
C LEU A 479 27.13 -1.57 6.62
N GLU A 480 28.31 -1.77 6.06
CA GLU A 480 29.04 -0.74 5.30
C GLU A 480 28.33 -0.39 3.97
N GLU A 481 27.63 -1.35 3.38
CA GLU A 481 26.81 -1.14 2.18
C GLU A 481 25.45 -0.58 2.53
N ALA A 482 24.81 -1.11 3.59
CA ALA A 482 23.49 -0.69 4.04
C ALA A 482 23.46 0.75 4.57
N THR A 483 24.58 1.26 5.14
CA THR A 483 24.60 2.62 5.74
C THR A 483 25.77 3.44 5.21
N THR A 484 26.87 3.42 5.96
CA THR A 484 28.12 4.12 5.68
C THR A 484 29.30 3.34 6.26
N PRO A 485 30.46 3.29 5.57
CA PRO A 485 31.67 2.73 6.14
C PRO A 485 32.31 3.61 7.23
N SER A 486 31.83 4.87 7.38
CA SER A 486 32.39 5.84 8.31
C SER A 486 31.70 5.82 9.67
N LEU A 487 32.39 5.37 10.70
CA LEU A 487 31.93 5.48 12.10
C LEU A 487 31.58 6.92 12.49
N GLU A 488 32.35 7.91 11.99
CA GLU A 488 32.08 9.33 12.28
C GLU A 488 30.77 9.81 11.65
N ALA A 489 30.51 9.42 10.39
CA ALA A 489 29.25 9.72 9.73
C ALA A 489 28.08 9.05 10.44
N LEU A 490 28.21 7.78 10.82
CA LEU A 490 27.18 7.04 11.55
C LEU A 490 26.90 7.64 12.94
N LYS A 491 27.95 8.10 13.65
CA LYS A 491 27.79 8.84 14.90
C LYS A 491 27.02 10.14 14.73
N ALA A 492 27.37 10.92 13.70
CA ALA A 492 26.65 12.14 13.39
C ALA A 492 25.17 11.88 13.05
N TYR A 493 24.91 10.82 12.27
CA TYR A 493 23.55 10.38 11.95
C TYR A 493 22.77 9.94 13.21
N SER A 494 23.38 9.14 14.09
CA SER A 494 22.78 8.73 15.38
C SER A 494 22.39 9.95 16.24
N ALA A 495 23.26 10.96 16.32
CA ALA A 495 22.96 12.21 17.00
C ALA A 495 21.78 12.96 16.35
N GLY A 496 21.63 12.87 15.01
CA GLY A 496 20.48 13.39 14.29
C GLY A 496 19.18 12.71 14.66
N GLN A 497 19.18 11.37 14.76
CA GLN A 497 18.01 10.60 15.20
C GLN A 497 17.58 10.96 16.64
N GLN A 498 18.53 11.09 17.55
CA GLN A 498 18.26 11.51 18.93
C GLN A 498 17.70 12.94 18.98
N ALA A 499 18.31 13.87 18.23
CA ALA A 499 17.88 15.26 18.15
C ALA A 499 16.48 15.41 17.53
N LYS A 500 16.15 14.57 16.52
CA LYS A 500 14.80 14.49 15.95
C LYS A 500 13.76 14.16 17.01
N ASN A 501 14.02 13.16 17.83
CA ASN A 501 13.09 12.71 18.89
C ASN A 501 12.96 13.71 20.07
N ALA A 502 14.04 14.43 20.39
CA ALA A 502 14.07 15.37 21.50
C ALA A 502 13.65 16.78 21.13
N ARG A 503 14.02 17.28 19.94
CA ARG A 503 13.91 18.68 19.51
C ARG A 503 13.20 18.87 18.19
N GLY A 504 12.67 17.78 17.61
CA GLY A 504 11.97 17.79 16.33
C GLY A 504 12.88 18.00 15.10
N PRO A 505 12.28 18.21 13.92
CA PRO A 505 13.01 18.29 12.64
C PRO A 505 14.17 19.28 12.62
N ALA A 506 13.96 20.51 13.08
CA ALA A 506 14.99 21.56 13.09
C ALA A 506 16.23 21.18 13.91
N GLY A 507 16.04 20.43 15.01
CA GLY A 507 17.14 19.94 15.82
C GLY A 507 18.01 18.89 15.14
N ALA A 508 17.44 18.11 14.24
CA ALA A 508 18.12 17.02 13.53
C ALA A 508 18.99 17.49 12.34
N VAL A 509 18.54 18.54 11.63
CA VAL A 509 19.16 19.04 10.39
C VAL A 509 20.68 19.25 10.48
N PRO A 510 21.25 19.91 11.52
CA PRO A 510 22.70 20.13 11.59
C PRO A 510 23.48 18.81 11.65
N HIS A 511 22.93 17.79 12.32
CA HIS A 511 23.56 16.49 12.49
C HIS A 511 23.55 15.68 11.21
N TYR A 512 22.44 15.63 10.49
CA TYR A 512 22.36 14.96 9.18
C TYR A 512 23.25 15.64 8.13
N ARG A 513 23.30 16.99 8.12
CA ARG A 513 24.24 17.73 7.25
C ARG A 513 25.69 17.36 7.56
N ARG A 514 26.05 17.20 8.84
CA ARG A 514 27.39 16.76 9.23
C ARG A 514 27.66 15.34 8.75
N ALA A 515 26.70 14.41 8.90
CA ALA A 515 26.86 13.04 8.42
C ALA A 515 27.12 13.02 6.90
N ILE A 516 26.37 13.78 6.11
CA ILE A 516 26.52 13.90 4.67
C ILE A 516 27.86 14.61 4.28
N ALA A 517 28.30 15.58 5.07
CA ALA A 517 29.59 16.24 4.82
C ALA A 517 30.78 15.28 5.02
N ILE A 518 30.67 14.31 5.94
CA ILE A 518 31.66 13.28 6.17
C ILE A 518 31.56 12.17 5.10
N ASP A 519 30.33 11.71 4.81
CA ASP A 519 30.07 10.72 3.76
C ASP A 519 28.96 11.19 2.84
N PRO A 520 29.26 11.77 1.69
CA PRO A 520 28.27 12.21 0.71
C PRO A 520 27.42 11.08 0.09
N GLN A 521 27.83 9.82 0.27
CA GLN A 521 27.11 8.65 -0.24
C GLN A 521 26.23 7.98 0.83
N PHE A 522 26.08 8.59 1.99
CA PHE A 522 25.21 8.07 3.05
C PHE A 522 23.72 8.31 2.69
N ALA A 523 23.13 7.34 1.99
CA ALA A 523 21.79 7.43 1.42
C ALA A 523 20.71 7.75 2.47
N MET A 524 20.75 7.09 3.64
CA MET A 524 19.75 7.31 4.69
C MET A 524 19.88 8.69 5.34
N ALA A 525 21.07 9.22 5.49
CA ALA A 525 21.26 10.59 5.99
C ALA A 525 20.69 11.63 5.00
N LEU A 526 20.84 11.40 3.69
CA LEU A 526 20.21 12.20 2.63
C LEU A 526 18.68 12.08 2.68
N ALA A 527 18.15 10.86 2.80
CA ALA A 527 16.71 10.60 2.83
C ALA A 527 16.05 11.26 4.07
N ASP A 528 16.64 11.08 5.25
CA ASP A 528 16.12 11.67 6.48
C ASP A 528 16.25 13.20 6.47
N LEU A 529 17.32 13.76 5.93
CA LEU A 529 17.44 15.21 5.74
C LEU A 529 16.34 15.73 4.80
N GLY A 530 16.07 15.04 3.70
CA GLY A 530 14.96 15.36 2.81
C GLY A 530 13.61 15.31 3.50
N PHE A 531 13.38 14.28 4.32
CA PHE A 531 12.16 14.15 5.11
C PHE A 531 12.02 15.26 6.16
N MET A 532 13.12 15.68 6.83
CA MET A 532 13.09 16.79 7.78
C MET A 532 12.75 18.11 7.09
N TYR A 533 13.38 18.42 5.96
CA TYR A 533 13.07 19.65 5.22
C TYR A 533 11.61 19.69 4.77
N ASN A 534 11.10 18.59 4.24
CA ASN A 534 9.68 18.50 3.87
C ASN A 534 8.75 18.72 5.07
N GLY A 535 9.09 18.14 6.23
CA GLY A 535 8.34 18.33 7.48
C GLY A 535 8.38 19.75 8.05
N MET A 536 9.36 20.57 7.65
CA MET A 536 9.45 21.99 8.00
C MET A 536 8.78 22.91 6.98
N GLY A 537 8.30 22.38 5.85
CA GLY A 537 7.72 23.15 4.74
C GLY A 537 8.73 23.55 3.65
N GLU A 538 10.00 23.15 3.76
CA GLU A 538 11.05 23.40 2.76
C GLU A 538 11.02 22.29 1.68
N THR A 539 9.94 22.26 0.89
CA THR A 539 9.63 21.14 -0.01
C THR A 539 10.63 20.99 -1.15
N ASP A 540 11.16 22.09 -1.69
CA ASP A 540 12.17 22.07 -2.75
C ASP A 540 13.49 21.44 -2.27
N LEU A 541 13.95 21.83 -1.06
CA LEU A 541 15.13 21.20 -0.42
C LEU A 541 14.86 19.74 -0.07
N GLY A 542 13.65 19.44 0.42
CA GLY A 542 13.21 18.07 0.68
C GLY A 542 13.35 17.19 -0.55
N ALA A 543 12.81 17.66 -1.68
CA ALA A 543 12.88 16.95 -2.97
C ALA A 543 14.32 16.82 -3.50
N GLU A 544 15.17 17.83 -3.31
CA GLU A 544 16.57 17.79 -3.73
C GLU A 544 17.34 16.67 -3.01
N TYR A 545 17.27 16.64 -1.68
CA TYR A 545 17.98 15.61 -0.88
C TYR A 545 17.39 14.22 -1.10
N THR A 546 16.08 14.09 -1.27
CA THR A 546 15.44 12.83 -1.61
C THR A 546 15.86 12.31 -3.00
N ARG A 547 16.04 13.18 -4.02
CA ARG A 547 16.63 12.76 -5.31
C ARG A 547 18.03 12.21 -5.17
N LYS A 548 18.88 12.86 -4.33
CA LYS A 548 20.23 12.36 -4.06
C LYS A 548 20.20 10.98 -3.39
N ALA A 549 19.31 10.79 -2.41
CA ALA A 549 19.11 9.49 -1.75
C ALA A 549 18.64 8.42 -2.76
N TYR A 550 17.69 8.76 -3.63
CA TYR A 550 17.15 7.87 -4.66
C TYR A 550 18.24 7.41 -5.65
N GLY A 551 19.20 8.28 -6.00
CA GLY A 551 20.37 7.90 -6.81
C GLY A 551 21.25 6.82 -6.17
N LEU A 552 21.14 6.61 -4.87
CA LEU A 552 21.92 5.63 -4.09
C LEU A 552 21.10 4.41 -3.63
N ARG A 553 19.82 4.31 -4.00
CA ARG A 553 18.85 3.31 -3.50
C ARG A 553 19.25 1.84 -3.72
N ASP A 554 20.10 1.58 -4.72
CA ASP A 554 20.52 0.22 -5.03
C ASP A 554 21.75 -0.22 -4.19
N ARG A 555 22.22 0.64 -3.29
CA ARG A 555 23.35 0.43 -2.38
C ARG A 555 22.94 0.27 -0.91
N VAL A 556 21.66 0.25 -0.62
CA VAL A 556 21.13 0.15 0.74
C VAL A 556 20.39 -1.17 0.94
N SER A 557 19.98 -1.46 2.17
CA SER A 557 19.14 -2.62 2.46
C SER A 557 17.77 -2.52 1.79
N ASP A 558 17.06 -3.64 1.61
CA ASP A 558 15.72 -3.67 1.02
C ASP A 558 14.73 -2.77 1.78
N ARG A 559 14.81 -2.75 3.12
CA ARG A 559 13.96 -1.90 3.96
C ARG A 559 14.24 -0.41 3.71
N GLU A 560 15.50 -0.03 3.68
CA GLU A 560 15.92 1.36 3.42
C GLU A 560 15.59 1.77 1.98
N ARG A 561 15.73 0.87 1.04
CA ARG A 561 15.32 1.10 -0.36
C ARG A 561 13.83 1.39 -0.47
N LEU A 562 12.97 0.63 0.22
CA LEU A 562 11.53 0.88 0.26
C LEU A 562 11.20 2.24 0.87
N TYR A 563 11.90 2.64 1.95
CA TYR A 563 11.75 3.96 2.53
C TYR A 563 12.14 5.08 1.56
N ILE A 564 13.28 4.95 0.88
CA ILE A 564 13.75 5.93 -0.11
C ILE A 564 12.80 6.01 -1.32
N LEU A 565 12.31 4.87 -1.82
CA LEU A 565 11.32 4.82 -2.92
C LEU A 565 10.05 5.55 -2.53
N MET A 566 9.50 5.26 -1.35
CA MET A 566 8.30 5.92 -0.82
C MET A 566 8.49 7.44 -0.72
N LEU A 567 9.63 7.89 -0.17
CA LEU A 567 9.93 9.33 -0.09
C LEU A 567 10.09 9.96 -1.47
N TYR A 568 10.70 9.26 -2.42
CA TYR A 568 10.87 9.74 -3.79
C TYR A 568 9.52 9.93 -4.49
N ASP A 569 8.64 8.93 -4.38
CA ASP A 569 7.31 9.02 -4.97
C ASP A 569 6.46 10.13 -4.32
N ARG A 570 6.61 10.34 -3.01
CA ARG A 570 5.93 11.41 -2.27
C ARG A 570 6.45 12.82 -2.59
N GLN A 571 7.77 13.02 -2.55
CA GLN A 571 8.38 14.35 -2.49
C GLN A 571 8.93 14.82 -3.84
N VAL A 572 9.22 13.90 -4.76
CA VAL A 572 9.86 14.20 -6.05
C VAL A 572 8.91 14.02 -7.21
N THR A 573 8.28 12.85 -7.35
CA THR A 573 7.33 12.60 -8.44
C THR A 573 5.91 13.06 -8.10
N GLY A 574 5.54 13.05 -6.82
CA GLY A 574 4.17 13.29 -6.36
C GLY A 574 3.19 12.17 -6.77
N ASN A 575 3.70 11.02 -7.22
CA ASN A 575 2.89 9.91 -7.68
C ASN A 575 2.36 9.08 -6.49
N LEU A 576 1.18 9.46 -6.00
CA LEU A 576 0.57 8.85 -4.81
C LEU A 576 0.18 7.38 -5.02
N GLN A 577 -0.06 6.95 -6.26
CA GLN A 577 -0.35 5.55 -6.56
C GLN A 577 0.91 4.68 -6.39
N LYS A 578 2.05 5.11 -6.93
CA LYS A 578 3.34 4.42 -6.73
C LYS A 578 3.76 4.42 -5.26
N GLU A 579 3.58 5.55 -4.57
CA GLU A 579 3.81 5.62 -3.12
C GLU A 579 3.02 4.55 -2.38
N LEU A 580 1.73 4.40 -2.71
CA LEU A 580 0.85 3.42 -2.08
C LEU A 580 1.30 1.98 -2.35
N GLU A 581 1.67 1.66 -3.59
CA GLU A 581 2.20 0.35 -3.99
C GLU A 581 3.51 0.02 -3.24
N THR A 582 4.40 0.99 -3.11
CA THR A 582 5.65 0.85 -2.34
C THR A 582 5.36 0.59 -0.86
N LEU A 583 4.42 1.33 -0.26
CA LEU A 583 4.01 1.15 1.14
C LEU A 583 3.35 -0.22 1.37
N GLU A 584 2.52 -0.70 0.45
CA GLU A 584 1.93 -2.04 0.53
C GLU A 584 2.99 -3.13 0.47
N SER A 585 3.94 -3.02 -0.45
CA SER A 585 5.08 -3.93 -0.55
C SER A 585 5.91 -3.93 0.74
N TRP A 586 6.15 -2.74 1.32
CA TRP A 586 6.88 -2.60 2.58
C TRP A 586 6.15 -3.28 3.75
N VAL A 587 4.86 -3.02 3.91
CA VAL A 587 4.04 -3.65 4.97
C VAL A 587 3.94 -5.17 4.78
N GLN A 588 3.90 -5.66 3.54
CA GLN A 588 3.88 -7.09 3.24
C GLN A 588 5.20 -7.78 3.60
N THR A 589 6.32 -7.16 3.26
CA THR A 589 7.67 -7.72 3.52
C THR A 589 8.03 -7.60 5.00
N TYR A 590 7.70 -6.46 5.64
CA TYR A 590 8.01 -6.15 7.03
C TYR A 590 6.72 -5.87 7.83
N PRO A 591 5.90 -6.89 8.13
CA PRO A 591 4.54 -6.70 8.67
C PRO A 591 4.49 -6.08 10.06
N ARG A 592 5.62 -6.00 10.77
CA ARG A 592 5.73 -5.40 12.10
C ARG A 592 6.55 -4.10 12.13
N ASP A 593 6.97 -3.62 10.97
CA ASP A 593 7.65 -2.33 10.88
C ASP A 593 6.65 -1.21 11.21
N THR A 594 6.91 -0.55 12.34
CA THR A 594 6.05 0.54 12.81
C THR A 594 6.19 1.80 11.95
N ALA A 595 7.36 1.99 11.32
CA ALA A 595 7.57 3.12 10.41
C ALA A 595 6.71 2.98 9.14
N ALA A 596 6.73 1.79 8.49
CA ALA A 596 5.90 1.53 7.32
C ALA A 596 4.42 1.78 7.59
N ARG A 597 3.90 1.27 8.73
CA ARG A 597 2.48 1.42 9.10
C ARG A 597 2.13 2.81 9.59
N GLY A 598 3.02 3.47 10.32
CA GLY A 598 2.80 4.82 10.84
C GLY A 598 2.77 5.88 9.74
N ILE A 599 3.61 5.73 8.71
CA ILE A 599 3.66 6.65 7.57
C ILE A 599 2.52 6.37 6.58
N SER A 600 2.17 5.10 6.36
CA SER A 600 1.23 4.70 5.32
C SER A 600 -0.21 5.14 5.56
N GLY A 601 -0.67 5.17 6.82
CA GLY A 601 -2.07 5.47 7.13
C GLY A 601 -2.48 6.95 6.93
N GLY A 602 -1.51 7.87 6.90
CA GLY A 602 -1.82 9.28 7.02
C GLY A 602 -1.92 10.03 5.71
N TRP A 603 -0.83 10.07 4.99
CA TRP A 603 -0.64 11.04 3.93
C TRP A 603 -1.25 10.63 2.59
N VAL A 604 -0.88 9.45 2.09
CA VAL A 604 -1.31 8.98 0.77
C VAL A 604 -2.82 8.78 0.69
N CYS A 605 -3.44 8.27 1.78
CA CYS A 605 -4.88 8.09 1.83
C CYS A 605 -5.64 9.43 1.89
N TYR A 606 -5.03 10.46 2.49
CA TYR A 606 -5.57 11.81 2.53
C TYR A 606 -5.51 12.46 1.14
N GLY A 607 -4.36 12.36 0.47
CA GLY A 607 -4.13 12.88 -0.88
C GLY A 607 -4.87 12.14 -1.99
N THR A 608 -5.47 10.97 -1.70
CA THR A 608 -6.28 10.18 -2.64
C THR A 608 -7.76 10.10 -2.26
N GLY A 609 -8.18 10.73 -1.15
CA GLY A 609 -9.56 10.67 -0.66
C GLY A 609 -9.96 9.31 -0.05
N GLN A 610 -9.00 8.39 0.18
CA GLN A 610 -9.25 7.03 0.71
C GLN A 610 -9.30 7.01 2.25
N TYR A 611 -10.12 7.86 2.85
CA TYR A 611 -10.16 8.13 4.30
C TYR A 611 -10.41 6.90 5.16
N GLU A 612 -11.35 6.04 4.78
CA GLU A 612 -11.64 4.78 5.51
C GLU A 612 -10.44 3.83 5.54
N ARG A 613 -9.69 3.77 4.44
CA ARG A 613 -8.46 3.00 4.36
C ARG A 613 -7.41 3.57 5.30
N GLY A 614 -7.25 4.90 5.31
CA GLY A 614 -6.32 5.60 6.20
C GLY A 614 -6.64 5.37 7.70
N ILE A 615 -7.92 5.33 8.07
CA ILE A 615 -8.35 4.99 9.44
C ILE A 615 -7.91 3.57 9.79
N ARG A 616 -8.22 2.56 8.97
CA ARG A 616 -7.83 1.17 9.22
C ARG A 616 -6.33 0.99 9.36
N MET A 617 -5.54 1.61 8.47
CA MET A 617 -4.06 1.56 8.54
C MET A 617 -3.53 2.22 9.81
N SER A 618 -4.12 3.35 10.23
CA SER A 618 -3.76 4.03 11.48
C SER A 618 -4.11 3.19 12.71
N GLU A 619 -5.26 2.52 12.73
CA GLU A 619 -5.64 1.59 13.81
C GLU A 619 -4.68 0.40 13.92
N GLU A 620 -4.23 -0.14 12.80
CA GLU A 620 -3.23 -1.21 12.78
C GLU A 620 -1.88 -0.73 13.31
N ALA A 621 -1.46 0.49 12.95
CA ALA A 621 -0.25 1.10 13.50
C ALA A 621 -0.35 1.27 15.02
N LEU A 622 -1.48 1.76 15.53
CA LEU A 622 -1.72 1.94 16.97
C LEU A 622 -1.82 0.63 17.75
N ARG A 623 -2.26 -0.46 17.11
CA ARG A 623 -2.22 -1.80 17.74
C ARG A 623 -0.79 -2.29 17.95
N LEU A 624 0.14 -1.96 17.04
CA LEU A 624 1.55 -2.31 17.18
C LEU A 624 2.28 -1.37 18.16
N ASN A 625 2.01 -0.08 18.06
CA ASN A 625 2.61 0.93 18.91
C ASN A 625 1.62 2.06 19.21
N PRO A 626 0.98 2.07 20.40
CA PRO A 626 0.02 3.11 20.79
C PRO A 626 0.67 4.46 21.12
N ASP A 627 2.01 4.52 21.21
CA ASP A 627 2.75 5.69 21.66
C ASP A 627 3.37 6.49 20.50
N ILE A 628 2.79 6.39 19.30
CA ILE A 628 3.17 7.18 18.11
C ILE A 628 2.08 8.23 17.83
N ALA A 629 2.48 9.52 17.73
CA ALA A 629 1.54 10.61 17.49
C ALA A 629 0.91 10.63 16.10
N ALA A 630 1.67 10.29 15.06
CA ALA A 630 1.25 10.40 13.66
C ALA A 630 -0.03 9.61 13.31
N PRO A 631 -0.25 8.35 13.73
CA PRO A 631 -1.49 7.66 13.44
C PRO A 631 -2.73 8.28 14.11
N TYR A 632 -2.60 8.83 15.33
CA TYR A 632 -3.71 9.57 15.98
C TYR A 632 -4.07 10.82 15.19
N GLN A 633 -3.06 11.57 14.75
CA GLN A 633 -3.26 12.76 13.93
C GLN A 633 -3.94 12.42 12.62
N SER A 634 -3.46 11.39 11.92
CA SER A 634 -4.01 10.91 10.64
C SER A 634 -5.45 10.42 10.80
N MET A 635 -5.71 9.58 11.81
CA MET A 635 -7.04 9.04 12.07
C MET A 635 -8.04 10.14 12.45
N SER A 636 -7.61 11.14 13.26
CA SER A 636 -8.46 12.29 13.59
C SER A 636 -8.81 13.10 12.34
N ARG A 637 -7.82 13.35 11.46
CA ARG A 637 -8.03 14.05 10.19
C ARG A 637 -8.97 13.30 9.26
N HIS A 638 -8.78 12.00 9.08
CA HIS A 638 -9.66 11.19 8.24
C HIS A 638 -11.10 11.18 8.75
N ASN A 639 -11.29 11.04 10.07
CA ASN A 639 -12.62 11.14 10.68
C ASN A 639 -13.23 12.53 10.49
N LEU A 640 -12.43 13.59 10.60
CA LEU A 640 -12.86 14.97 10.33
C LEU A 640 -13.37 15.09 8.88
N SER A 641 -12.59 14.60 7.90
CA SER A 641 -12.97 14.64 6.47
C SER A 641 -14.24 13.85 6.17
N LEU A 642 -14.51 12.76 6.90
CA LEU A 642 -15.73 11.97 6.81
C LEU A 642 -16.92 12.58 7.59
N GLY A 643 -16.76 13.73 8.23
CA GLY A 643 -17.79 14.35 9.07
C GLY A 643 -18.03 13.65 10.42
N ARG A 644 -17.15 12.72 10.81
CA ARG A 644 -17.21 11.97 12.09
C ARG A 644 -16.53 12.77 13.20
N PHE A 645 -17.13 13.87 13.60
CA PHE A 645 -16.51 14.83 14.52
C PHE A 645 -16.32 14.27 15.93
N THR A 646 -17.23 13.39 16.38
CA THR A 646 -17.16 12.73 17.69
C THR A 646 -15.97 11.79 17.76
N GLU A 647 -15.74 10.99 16.72
CA GLU A 647 -14.62 10.07 16.58
C GLU A 647 -13.28 10.81 16.43
N ALA A 648 -13.28 11.93 15.70
CA ALA A 648 -12.11 12.80 15.59
C ALA A 648 -11.71 13.35 16.96
N ALA A 649 -12.67 13.87 17.73
CA ALA A 649 -12.45 14.35 19.09
C ALA A 649 -11.96 13.25 20.04
N ALA A 650 -12.58 12.06 19.98
CA ALA A 650 -12.17 10.92 20.79
C ALA A 650 -10.73 10.48 20.50
N THR A 651 -10.34 10.52 19.22
CA THR A 651 -8.98 10.18 18.77
C THR A 651 -7.96 11.15 19.35
N LEU A 652 -8.23 12.47 19.31
CA LEU A 652 -7.33 13.50 19.89
C LEU A 652 -7.25 13.39 21.41
N ARG A 653 -8.36 13.08 22.11
CA ARG A 653 -8.31 12.83 23.56
C ARG A 653 -7.42 11.64 23.90
N ARG A 654 -7.53 10.53 23.15
CA ARG A 654 -6.65 9.36 23.34
C ARG A 654 -5.18 9.73 23.15
N ALA A 655 -4.84 10.56 22.16
CA ALA A 655 -3.48 11.04 21.98
C ALA A 655 -3.00 11.85 23.21
N ALA A 656 -3.84 12.73 23.74
CA ALA A 656 -3.54 13.51 24.94
C ALA A 656 -3.33 12.64 26.19
N GLU A 657 -4.13 11.57 26.37
CA GLU A 657 -3.96 10.58 27.43
C GLU A 657 -2.59 9.91 27.39
N HIS A 658 -2.06 9.67 26.16
CA HIS A 658 -0.70 9.18 25.92
C HIS A 658 0.38 10.28 25.94
N LYS A 659 0.02 11.54 26.25
CA LYS A 659 0.93 12.70 26.23
C LYS A 659 1.61 12.94 24.88
N LEU A 660 0.88 12.68 23.78
CA LEU A 660 1.35 12.77 22.40
C LEU A 660 0.85 14.05 21.70
N GLU A 661 1.01 15.17 22.35
CA GLU A 661 0.62 16.48 21.78
C GLU A 661 1.64 16.99 20.77
N ASN A 662 1.14 17.58 19.66
CA ASN A 662 1.95 18.28 18.68
C ASN A 662 1.18 19.48 18.05
N PRO A 663 1.86 20.42 17.37
CA PRO A 663 1.24 21.59 16.76
C PRO A 663 0.06 21.28 15.83
N GLN A 664 0.13 20.20 15.05
CA GLN A 664 -0.93 19.83 14.11
C GLN A 664 -2.19 19.35 14.81
N MET A 665 -2.08 18.70 15.96
CA MET A 665 -3.24 18.29 16.77
C MET A 665 -3.98 19.51 17.33
N LEU A 666 -3.27 20.58 17.65
CA LEU A 666 -3.86 21.86 18.05
C LEU A 666 -4.71 22.45 16.92
N ILE A 667 -4.18 22.48 15.69
CA ILE A 667 -4.92 22.94 14.52
C ILE A 667 -6.16 22.07 14.25
N LEU A 668 -6.04 20.76 14.40
CA LEU A 668 -7.19 19.85 14.23
C LEU A 668 -8.29 20.11 15.28
N ARG A 669 -7.94 20.36 16.56
CA ARG A 669 -8.91 20.74 17.60
C ARG A 669 -9.56 22.10 17.30
N TYR A 670 -8.78 23.06 16.80
CA TYR A 670 -9.29 24.34 16.37
C TYR A 670 -10.35 24.22 15.28
N TYR A 671 -10.09 23.43 14.23
CA TYR A 671 -11.06 23.20 13.16
C TYR A 671 -12.26 22.36 13.60
N LEU A 672 -12.05 21.40 14.49
CA LEU A 672 -13.15 20.63 15.07
C LEU A 672 -14.11 21.55 15.84
N ALA A 673 -13.56 22.48 16.67
CA ALA A 673 -14.33 23.48 17.37
C ALA A 673 -15.08 24.44 16.40
N PHE A 674 -14.42 24.88 15.32
CA PHE A 674 -15.02 25.70 14.27
C PHE A 674 -16.24 24.99 13.63
N LEU A 675 -16.09 23.72 13.23
CA LEU A 675 -17.13 22.93 12.58
C LEU A 675 -18.32 22.65 13.52
N GLN A 676 -18.09 22.67 14.84
CA GLN A 676 -19.11 22.50 15.88
C GLN A 676 -19.70 23.83 16.37
N GLY A 677 -19.14 24.97 15.92
CA GLY A 677 -19.59 26.30 16.37
C GLY A 677 -19.21 26.62 17.84
N ASP A 678 -18.14 25.99 18.36
CA ASP A 678 -17.65 26.23 19.75
C ASP A 678 -16.56 27.30 19.77
N ASP A 679 -16.96 28.58 19.81
CA ASP A 679 -16.05 29.72 19.86
C ASP A 679 -15.16 29.69 21.11
N ALA A 680 -15.62 29.14 22.22
CA ALA A 680 -14.85 29.06 23.45
C ALA A 680 -13.72 28.03 23.31
N ALA A 681 -13.98 26.89 22.66
CA ALA A 681 -12.94 25.93 22.33
C ALA A 681 -11.94 26.49 21.32
N MET A 682 -12.39 27.16 20.27
CA MET A 682 -11.48 27.82 19.31
C MET A 682 -10.53 28.80 20.03
N LYS A 683 -11.06 29.61 20.95
CA LYS A 683 -10.27 30.58 21.73
C LYS A 683 -9.23 29.86 22.60
N ARG A 684 -9.59 28.77 23.25
CA ARG A 684 -8.62 27.96 24.04
C ARG A 684 -7.43 27.49 23.20
N GLU A 685 -7.66 26.98 21.98
CA GLU A 685 -6.58 26.52 21.11
C GLU A 685 -5.69 27.69 20.63
N ILE A 686 -6.28 28.87 20.37
CA ILE A 686 -5.53 30.10 20.07
C ILE A 686 -4.64 30.51 21.23
N ASP A 687 -5.20 30.54 22.46
CA ASP A 687 -4.46 30.91 23.65
C ASP A 687 -3.31 29.93 23.98
N LEU A 688 -3.51 28.63 23.69
CA LEU A 688 -2.46 27.60 23.79
C LEU A 688 -1.33 27.82 22.76
N ALA A 689 -1.64 28.27 21.55
CA ALA A 689 -0.64 28.51 20.50
C ALA A 689 0.22 29.75 20.74
N ARG A 690 -0.29 30.71 21.56
CA ARG A 690 0.36 32.01 21.78
C ARG A 690 1.75 31.85 22.41
N GLY A 691 2.75 32.47 21.79
CA GLY A 691 4.15 32.42 22.20
C GLY A 691 4.87 31.12 21.80
N GLN A 692 4.21 30.16 21.17
CA GLN A 692 4.84 28.97 20.62
C GLN A 692 5.30 29.24 19.18
N SER A 693 6.59 29.47 18.99
CA SER A 693 7.18 29.84 17.68
C SER A 693 6.92 28.83 16.55
N GLN A 694 6.59 27.60 16.88
CA GLN A 694 6.35 26.53 15.90
C GLN A 694 4.93 26.50 15.35
N VAL A 695 3.96 27.20 15.97
CA VAL A 695 2.53 27.10 15.65
C VAL A 695 1.81 28.43 15.59
N GLU A 696 2.41 29.52 16.13
CA GLU A 696 1.76 30.83 16.25
C GLU A 696 1.45 31.46 14.88
N ASP A 697 2.34 31.29 13.90
CA ASP A 697 2.12 31.70 12.53
C ASP A 697 0.96 30.91 11.88
N GLN A 698 0.95 29.60 12.09
CA GLN A 698 -0.07 28.71 11.52
C GLN A 698 -1.45 29.03 12.10
N ILE A 699 -1.58 29.14 13.43
CA ILE A 699 -2.90 29.44 14.04
C ILE A 699 -3.42 30.80 13.59
N SER A 700 -2.54 31.80 13.40
CA SER A 700 -2.93 33.12 12.87
C SER A 700 -3.46 33.02 11.45
N HIS A 701 -2.81 32.22 10.60
CA HIS A 701 -3.29 31.93 9.25
C HIS A 701 -4.67 31.24 9.28
N HIS A 702 -4.85 30.21 10.12
CA HIS A 702 -6.13 29.48 10.21
C HIS A 702 -7.26 30.34 10.78
N GLN A 703 -6.96 31.27 11.70
CA GLN A 703 -7.91 32.29 12.14
C GLN A 703 -8.30 33.23 10.99
N ALA A 704 -7.33 33.63 10.17
CA ALA A 704 -7.60 34.46 8.99
C ALA A 704 -8.53 33.74 8.00
N MET A 705 -8.32 32.43 7.77
CA MET A 705 -9.21 31.60 6.94
C MET A 705 -10.65 31.57 7.49
N VAL A 706 -10.83 31.37 8.78
CA VAL A 706 -12.17 31.36 9.43
C VAL A 706 -12.84 32.73 9.30
N LEU A 707 -12.10 33.82 9.46
CA LEU A 707 -12.64 35.19 9.24
C LEU A 707 -13.01 35.41 7.78
N ALA A 708 -12.17 34.98 6.84
CA ALA A 708 -12.48 35.06 5.41
C ALA A 708 -13.72 34.22 5.05
N HIS A 709 -13.86 33.02 5.62
CA HIS A 709 -15.06 32.19 5.46
C HIS A 709 -16.35 32.93 5.83
N SER A 710 -16.32 33.79 6.84
CA SER A 710 -17.44 34.64 7.25
C SER A 710 -17.47 36.02 6.60
N GLY A 711 -16.64 36.27 5.59
CA GLY A 711 -16.58 37.54 4.83
C GLY A 711 -15.91 38.71 5.58
N GLN A 712 -15.21 38.46 6.71
CA GLN A 712 -14.53 39.53 7.49
C GLN A 712 -13.10 39.74 7.00
N MET A 713 -12.94 40.15 5.72
CA MET A 713 -11.64 40.25 5.05
C MET A 713 -10.71 41.28 5.69
N GLY A 714 -11.26 42.39 6.21
CA GLY A 714 -10.45 43.42 6.88
C GLY A 714 -9.67 42.84 8.07
N LYS A 715 -10.34 42.00 8.88
CA LYS A 715 -9.69 41.31 10.02
C LYS A 715 -8.79 40.15 9.55
N ALA A 716 -9.19 39.44 8.53
CA ALA A 716 -8.40 38.35 7.98
C ALA A 716 -7.04 38.83 7.47
N ARG A 717 -7.01 39.96 6.76
CA ARG A 717 -5.76 40.56 6.27
C ARG A 717 -4.78 40.89 7.41
N ILE A 718 -5.27 41.39 8.54
CA ILE A 718 -4.43 41.68 9.73
C ILE A 718 -3.78 40.40 10.25
N LEU A 719 -4.54 39.31 10.32
CA LEU A 719 -4.01 38.04 10.81
C LEU A 719 -3.06 37.37 9.81
N TRP A 720 -3.32 37.47 8.50
CA TRP A 720 -2.36 37.00 7.49
C TRP A 720 -1.07 37.82 7.55
N GLN A 721 -1.14 39.15 7.70
CA GLN A 721 0.05 39.97 7.86
C GLN A 721 0.86 39.54 9.08
N HIS A 722 0.18 39.29 10.23
CA HIS A 722 0.85 38.77 11.43
C HIS A 722 1.50 37.37 11.18
N ALA A 723 0.81 36.47 10.52
CA ALA A 723 1.35 35.13 10.18
C ALA A 723 2.61 35.25 9.28
N ILE A 724 2.56 36.10 8.27
CA ILE A 724 3.68 36.41 7.36
C ILE A 724 4.88 37.01 8.11
N GLU A 725 4.64 37.95 9.01
CA GLU A 725 5.71 38.59 9.83
C GLU A 725 6.40 37.54 10.73
N ARG A 726 5.62 36.64 11.34
CA ARG A 726 6.17 35.53 12.14
C ARG A 726 6.99 34.57 11.28
N ALA A 727 6.50 34.18 10.10
CA ALA A 727 7.23 33.34 9.16
C ALA A 727 8.51 34.03 8.64
N GLN A 728 8.48 35.34 8.41
CA GLN A 728 9.67 36.14 8.05
C GLN A 728 10.73 36.13 9.16
N GLN A 729 10.32 36.30 10.41
CA GLN A 729 11.23 36.22 11.56
C GLN A 729 11.87 34.83 11.71
N ALA A 730 11.14 33.79 11.33
CA ALA A 730 11.64 32.41 11.31
C ALA A 730 12.51 32.11 10.06
N GLY A 731 12.52 32.97 9.06
CA GLY A 731 13.20 32.73 7.78
C GLY A 731 12.50 31.72 6.87
N ASP A 732 11.24 31.39 7.14
CA ASP A 732 10.46 30.38 6.43
C ASP A 732 9.77 30.96 5.19
N ARG A 733 10.48 30.97 4.09
CA ARG A 733 10.01 31.54 2.82
C ARG A 733 8.81 30.82 2.24
N GLU A 734 8.76 29.49 2.38
CA GLU A 734 7.68 28.67 1.80
C GLU A 734 6.35 28.94 2.51
N LYS A 735 6.34 29.07 3.85
CA LYS A 735 5.14 29.48 4.58
C LYS A 735 4.65 30.87 4.19
N ILE A 736 5.57 31.84 3.99
CA ILE A 736 5.20 33.16 3.48
C ILE A 736 4.47 33.01 2.14
N ALA A 737 5.03 32.22 1.22
CA ALA A 737 4.44 31.98 -0.09
C ALA A 737 3.03 31.37 0.01
N ILE A 738 2.85 30.40 0.90
CA ILE A 738 1.56 29.73 1.13
C ILE A 738 0.51 30.71 1.69
N TYR A 739 0.89 31.54 2.68
CA TYR A 739 -0.04 32.49 3.31
C TYR A 739 -0.46 33.60 2.34
N GLU A 740 0.47 34.11 1.52
CA GLU A 740 0.16 35.06 0.45
C GLU A 740 -0.74 34.45 -0.63
N ALA A 741 -0.49 33.18 -1.03
CA ALA A 741 -1.29 32.49 -2.02
C ALA A 741 -2.73 32.23 -1.52
N ALA A 742 -2.89 31.79 -0.26
CA ALA A 742 -4.20 31.58 0.35
C ALA A 742 -5.00 32.88 0.43
N SER A 743 -4.35 33.98 0.86
CA SER A 743 -4.96 35.31 0.85
C SER A 743 -5.38 35.74 -0.57
N ALA A 744 -4.54 35.47 -1.59
CA ALA A 744 -4.84 35.79 -2.98
C ALA A 744 -6.12 35.10 -3.51
N VAL A 745 -6.32 33.81 -3.17
CA VAL A 745 -7.54 33.09 -3.56
C VAL A 745 -8.78 33.71 -2.90
N CYS A 746 -8.71 34.02 -1.61
CA CYS A 746 -9.82 34.67 -0.91
C CYS A 746 -10.17 36.01 -1.54
N GLU A 747 -9.18 36.86 -1.85
CA GLU A 747 -9.38 38.12 -2.54
C GLU A 747 -10.01 37.94 -3.94
N ALA A 748 -9.52 36.96 -4.70
CA ALA A 748 -10.04 36.64 -6.04
C ALA A 748 -11.51 36.20 -5.99
N ARG A 749 -11.84 35.28 -5.11
CA ARG A 749 -13.21 34.76 -4.94
C ARG A 749 -14.20 35.83 -4.45
N PHE A 750 -13.75 36.81 -3.70
CA PHE A 750 -14.57 37.92 -3.21
C PHE A 750 -14.65 39.10 -4.18
N GLY A 751 -13.95 39.00 -5.32
CA GLY A 751 -13.98 40.00 -6.40
C GLY A 751 -12.97 41.13 -6.27
N ASN A 752 -11.99 41.01 -5.36
CA ASN A 752 -10.92 42.03 -5.17
C ASN A 752 -9.73 41.72 -6.12
N GLN A 753 -9.96 41.82 -7.42
CA GLN A 753 -9.03 41.41 -8.48
C GLN A 753 -7.62 41.99 -8.36
N ALA A 754 -7.49 43.28 -8.02
CA ALA A 754 -6.18 43.94 -7.91
C ALA A 754 -5.36 43.36 -6.74
N ALA A 755 -5.97 43.20 -5.56
CA ALA A 755 -5.34 42.59 -4.40
C ALA A 755 -4.94 41.12 -4.68
N ALA A 756 -5.80 40.35 -5.31
CA ALA A 756 -5.55 38.99 -5.71
C ALA A 756 -4.31 38.82 -6.60
N LYS A 757 -4.19 39.67 -7.65
CA LYS A 757 -3.02 39.67 -8.55
C LYS A 757 -1.74 40.05 -7.82
N GLN A 758 -1.80 41.06 -6.96
CA GLN A 758 -0.66 41.54 -6.19
C GLN A 758 -0.15 40.44 -5.24
N GLN A 759 -1.04 39.82 -4.48
CA GLN A 759 -0.68 38.78 -3.50
C GLN A 759 -0.21 37.49 -4.17
N ALA A 760 -0.85 37.05 -5.28
CA ALA A 760 -0.37 35.94 -6.09
C ALA A 760 1.05 36.19 -6.64
N GLY A 761 1.32 37.44 -7.08
CA GLY A 761 2.67 37.85 -7.50
C GLY A 761 3.70 37.81 -6.36
N ARG A 762 3.31 38.24 -5.15
CA ARG A 762 4.18 38.14 -3.96
C ARG A 762 4.44 36.70 -3.54
N ALA A 763 3.41 35.83 -3.54
CA ALA A 763 3.57 34.40 -3.25
C ALA A 763 4.68 33.79 -4.11
N LEU A 764 4.65 34.02 -5.41
CA LEU A 764 5.63 33.52 -6.37
C LEU A 764 7.05 34.08 -6.21
N GLN A 765 7.26 35.21 -5.51
CA GLN A 765 8.58 35.72 -5.16
C GLN A 765 9.23 34.97 -4.01
N PHE A 766 8.42 34.39 -3.11
CA PHE A 766 8.90 33.64 -1.95
C PHE A 766 9.07 32.15 -2.22
N GLY A 767 8.20 31.56 -3.04
CA GLY A 767 8.27 30.14 -3.40
C GLY A 767 7.59 29.81 -4.72
N LYS A 768 8.08 28.80 -5.39
CA LYS A 768 7.50 28.21 -6.61
C LYS A 768 7.22 26.72 -6.44
N GLY A 769 6.92 26.32 -5.22
CA GLY A 769 6.45 24.96 -4.94
C GLY A 769 5.13 24.71 -5.65
N ARG A 770 4.88 23.44 -5.97
CA ARG A 770 3.70 22.94 -6.70
C ARG A 770 2.39 23.62 -6.29
N ASP A 771 2.11 23.64 -4.98
CA ASP A 771 0.84 24.10 -4.44
C ASP A 771 0.73 25.62 -4.46
N VAL A 772 1.83 26.34 -4.18
CA VAL A 772 1.88 27.81 -4.29
C VAL A 772 1.60 28.25 -5.72
N GLU A 773 2.21 27.57 -6.69
CA GLU A 773 2.06 27.88 -8.11
C GLU A 773 0.63 27.62 -8.60
N TYR A 774 0.02 26.50 -8.19
CA TYR A 774 -1.37 26.20 -8.47
C TYR A 774 -2.31 27.26 -7.91
N VAL A 775 -2.16 27.59 -6.63
CA VAL A 775 -3.05 28.53 -5.93
C VAL A 775 -2.89 29.93 -6.51
N ALA A 776 -1.66 30.35 -6.84
CA ALA A 776 -1.40 31.61 -7.51
C ALA A 776 -2.02 31.65 -8.92
N ALA A 777 -1.92 30.57 -9.70
CA ALA A 777 -2.56 30.45 -11.01
C ALA A 777 -4.08 30.52 -10.88
N PHE A 778 -4.66 29.82 -9.92
CA PHE A 778 -6.09 29.83 -9.62
C PHE A 778 -6.58 31.26 -9.26
N ALA A 779 -5.89 31.97 -8.38
CA ALA A 779 -6.21 33.32 -8.00
C ALA A 779 -6.11 34.27 -9.21
N ARG A 780 -5.08 34.15 -10.06
CA ARG A 780 -4.85 34.98 -11.25
C ARG A 780 -5.96 34.83 -12.29
N VAL A 781 -6.37 33.58 -12.61
CA VAL A 781 -7.45 33.38 -13.60
C VAL A 781 -8.77 33.96 -13.10
N LEU A 782 -9.13 33.75 -11.81
CA LEU A 782 -10.33 34.36 -11.22
C LEU A 782 -10.26 35.91 -11.22
N ALA A 783 -9.07 36.47 -11.08
CA ALA A 783 -8.84 37.89 -11.17
C ALA A 783 -8.73 38.43 -12.62
N GLY A 784 -8.98 37.59 -13.65
CA GLY A 784 -8.97 37.96 -15.06
C GLY A 784 -7.57 38.04 -15.69
N ASP A 785 -6.53 37.46 -15.08
CA ASP A 785 -5.19 37.32 -15.66
C ASP A 785 -5.01 35.88 -16.18
N THR A 786 -5.72 35.56 -17.24
CA THR A 786 -5.69 34.22 -17.85
C THR A 786 -4.34 33.87 -18.46
N ALA A 787 -3.63 34.86 -19.06
CA ALA A 787 -2.33 34.61 -19.68
C ALA A 787 -1.27 34.23 -18.63
N GLY A 788 -1.14 35.02 -17.56
CA GLY A 788 -0.20 34.70 -16.49
C GLY A 788 -0.56 33.44 -15.70
N SER A 789 -1.84 33.07 -15.65
CA SER A 789 -2.28 31.77 -15.10
C SER A 789 -1.91 30.61 -16.02
N GLN A 790 -2.01 30.77 -17.35
CA GLN A 790 -1.65 29.72 -18.31
C GLN A 790 -0.15 29.41 -18.25
N GLU A 791 0.71 30.43 -18.13
CA GLU A 791 2.16 30.24 -17.96
C GLU A 791 2.48 29.36 -16.75
N LEU A 792 1.81 29.59 -15.62
CA LEU A 792 1.97 28.78 -14.41
C LEU A 792 1.43 27.35 -14.59
N ALA A 793 0.31 27.18 -15.28
CA ALA A 793 -0.23 25.85 -15.57
C ALA A 793 0.70 25.05 -16.49
N ASP A 794 1.34 25.69 -17.46
CA ASP A 794 2.31 25.06 -18.35
C ASP A 794 3.61 24.68 -17.60
N ASP A 795 4.07 25.52 -16.66
CA ASP A 795 5.21 25.20 -15.80
C ASP A 795 4.89 24.02 -14.88
N LEU A 796 3.71 24.01 -14.23
CA LEU A 796 3.24 22.87 -13.44
C LEU A 796 3.22 21.57 -14.25
N ALA A 797 2.66 21.59 -15.45
CA ALA A 797 2.58 20.42 -16.32
C ALA A 797 3.98 19.87 -16.68
N LYS A 798 4.94 20.76 -16.90
CA LYS A 798 6.32 20.41 -17.26
C LYS A 798 7.13 19.90 -16.08
N ARG A 799 7.00 20.54 -14.92
CA ARG A 799 7.80 20.21 -13.72
C ARG A 799 7.29 18.98 -12.99
N PHE A 800 5.98 18.72 -13.05
CA PHE A 800 5.30 17.68 -12.28
C PHE A 800 4.47 16.71 -13.16
N PRO A 801 5.11 16.00 -14.12
CA PRO A 801 4.40 15.20 -15.12
C PRO A 801 3.74 13.94 -14.56
N GLU A 802 4.20 13.45 -13.40
CA GLU A 802 3.66 12.24 -12.73
C GLU A 802 2.89 12.56 -11.44
N ASP A 803 2.84 13.82 -11.04
CA ASP A 803 2.25 14.25 -9.76
C ASP A 803 0.73 14.09 -9.77
N THR A 804 0.20 13.28 -8.86
CA THR A 804 -1.24 12.95 -8.82
C THR A 804 -2.12 14.19 -8.63
N PRO A 805 -1.92 15.08 -7.62
CA PRO A 805 -2.66 16.33 -7.52
C PRO A 805 -2.56 17.22 -8.76
N VAL A 806 -1.38 17.37 -9.34
CA VAL A 806 -1.19 18.22 -10.53
C VAL A 806 -1.96 17.68 -11.72
N GLN A 807 -1.86 16.38 -12.00
CA GLN A 807 -2.43 15.80 -13.21
C GLN A 807 -3.96 15.60 -13.11
N PHE A 808 -4.48 15.30 -11.92
CA PHE A 808 -5.89 14.93 -11.74
C PHE A 808 -6.75 16.01 -11.08
N GLU A 809 -6.16 17.00 -10.37
CA GLU A 809 -6.90 18.06 -9.71
C GLU A 809 -6.52 19.44 -10.26
N TYR A 810 -5.23 19.83 -10.23
CA TYR A 810 -4.79 21.19 -10.49
C TYR A 810 -4.93 21.58 -11.96
N LEU A 811 -4.33 20.84 -12.87
CA LEU A 811 -4.40 21.12 -14.31
C LEU A 811 -5.81 21.00 -14.87
N PRO A 812 -6.62 19.96 -14.54
CA PRO A 812 -8.02 19.91 -14.96
C PRO A 812 -8.81 21.13 -14.49
N THR A 813 -8.63 21.56 -13.24
CA THR A 813 -9.33 22.72 -12.67
C THR A 813 -8.93 24.03 -13.34
N LEU A 814 -7.63 24.29 -13.53
CA LEU A 814 -7.14 25.47 -14.23
C LEU A 814 -7.62 25.51 -15.69
N ARG A 815 -7.51 24.36 -16.39
CA ARG A 815 -7.97 24.26 -17.80
C ARG A 815 -9.47 24.47 -17.94
N ALA A 816 -10.26 24.03 -16.95
CA ALA A 816 -11.70 24.30 -16.88
C ALA A 816 -11.97 25.80 -16.67
N LEU A 817 -11.24 26.47 -15.78
CA LEU A 817 -11.34 27.92 -15.59
C LEU A 817 -10.95 28.69 -16.85
N PHE A 818 -9.94 28.25 -17.59
CA PHE A 818 -9.58 28.87 -18.90
C PHE A 818 -10.71 28.68 -19.94
N ALA A 819 -11.35 27.51 -19.96
CA ALA A 819 -12.51 27.27 -20.81
C ALA A 819 -13.70 28.18 -20.43
N LEU A 820 -13.97 28.33 -19.12
CA LEU A 820 -15.01 29.26 -18.63
C LEU A 820 -14.70 30.70 -19.00
N ALA A 821 -13.45 31.13 -18.87
CA ALA A 821 -13.01 32.49 -19.29
C ALA A 821 -13.20 32.74 -20.79
N ARG A 822 -13.22 31.68 -21.62
CA ARG A 822 -13.51 31.73 -23.07
C ARG A 822 -15.00 31.46 -23.38
N HIS A 823 -15.87 31.44 -22.40
CA HIS A 823 -17.28 31.11 -22.54
C HIS A 823 -17.57 29.71 -23.13
N SER A 824 -16.72 28.72 -22.81
CA SER A 824 -16.82 27.33 -23.27
C SER A 824 -17.16 26.38 -22.11
N PRO A 825 -18.38 26.45 -21.52
CA PRO A 825 -18.69 25.70 -20.31
C PRO A 825 -18.74 24.18 -20.50
N LEU A 826 -19.09 23.69 -21.70
CA LEU A 826 -19.10 22.25 -21.98
C LEU A 826 -17.67 21.68 -22.01
N GLU A 827 -16.70 22.43 -22.56
CA GLU A 827 -15.28 22.08 -22.48
C GLU A 827 -14.81 22.03 -21.02
N ALA A 828 -15.22 23.00 -20.19
CA ALA A 828 -14.88 23.02 -18.77
C ALA A 828 -15.38 21.77 -18.05
N ILE A 829 -16.64 21.36 -18.31
CA ILE A 829 -17.22 20.14 -17.73
C ILE A 829 -16.42 18.89 -18.17
N GLU A 830 -16.07 18.79 -19.47
CA GLU A 830 -15.27 17.69 -19.99
C GLU A 830 -13.91 17.60 -19.32
N ARG A 831 -13.17 18.74 -19.21
CA ARG A 831 -11.86 18.80 -18.56
C ARG A 831 -11.90 18.30 -17.13
N LEU A 832 -12.99 18.54 -16.39
CA LEU A 832 -13.14 18.15 -14.99
C LEU A 832 -13.56 16.68 -14.78
N GLN A 833 -13.87 15.92 -15.84
CA GLN A 833 -14.14 14.47 -15.69
C GLN A 833 -12.93 13.72 -15.13
N THR A 834 -11.71 14.13 -15.51
CA THR A 834 -10.45 13.55 -15.02
C THR A 834 -10.29 13.69 -13.50
N ALA A 835 -10.88 14.73 -12.90
CA ALA A 835 -10.79 14.98 -11.46
C ALA A 835 -11.77 14.15 -10.62
N LEU A 836 -12.82 13.58 -11.21
CA LEU A 836 -13.87 12.86 -10.46
C LEU A 836 -13.38 11.80 -9.47
N PRO A 837 -12.40 10.95 -9.79
CA PRO A 837 -11.88 9.96 -8.85
C PRO A 837 -11.20 10.57 -7.61
N TYR A 838 -10.80 11.83 -7.71
CA TYR A 838 -10.07 12.59 -6.70
C TYR A 838 -10.88 13.75 -6.10
N ASP A 839 -12.18 13.86 -6.36
CA ASP A 839 -13.04 14.95 -5.86
C ASP A 839 -12.91 15.17 -4.34
N PHE A 840 -12.71 14.10 -3.58
CA PHE A 840 -12.54 14.13 -2.13
C PHE A 840 -11.08 14.11 -1.67
N ALA A 841 -10.13 14.15 -2.59
CA ALA A 841 -8.73 14.23 -2.23
C ALA A 841 -8.40 15.61 -1.64
N MET A 842 -7.37 15.64 -0.80
CA MET A 842 -6.87 16.88 -0.22
C MET A 842 -5.42 17.07 -0.66
N PRO A 843 -5.07 18.25 -1.20
CA PRO A 843 -3.70 18.55 -1.57
C PRO A 843 -2.72 18.36 -0.42
N GLY A 844 -1.49 17.98 -0.74
CA GLY A 844 -0.47 17.64 0.24
C GLY A 844 -0.15 18.75 1.25
N THR A 845 -0.14 20.00 0.84
CA THR A 845 0.07 21.17 1.71
C THR A 845 -1.15 21.55 2.55
N ALA A 846 -2.30 20.92 2.31
CA ALA A 846 -3.49 21.15 3.14
C ALA A 846 -3.26 20.93 4.64
N LEU A 847 -2.17 20.25 5.03
CA LEU A 847 -1.72 20.17 6.43
C LEU A 847 -1.40 21.52 7.04
N PHE A 848 -0.83 22.44 6.25
CA PHE A 848 -0.34 23.74 6.71
C PHE A 848 -1.25 24.89 6.27
N SER A 849 -1.93 24.75 5.15
CA SER A 849 -2.74 25.81 4.53
C SER A 849 -4.25 25.55 4.61
N MET A 850 -4.69 24.30 4.68
CA MET A 850 -6.12 23.89 4.75
C MET A 850 -6.99 24.55 3.66
N PHE A 851 -6.48 24.68 2.46
CA PHE A 851 -7.22 25.19 1.29
C PHE A 851 -7.18 24.17 0.14
N GLY A 852 -8.10 24.33 -0.81
CA GLY A 852 -8.13 23.60 -2.08
C GLY A 852 -9.00 22.35 -2.08
N GLY A 853 -9.61 22.00 -0.97
CA GLY A 853 -10.55 20.87 -0.94
C GLY A 853 -11.81 21.16 -1.76
N LEU A 854 -12.19 20.22 -2.65
CA LEU A 854 -13.37 20.28 -3.51
C LEU A 854 -13.36 21.42 -4.57
N TYR A 855 -12.22 22.03 -4.89
CA TYR A 855 -12.14 23.04 -5.97
C TYR A 855 -12.57 22.48 -7.34
N PRO A 856 -12.21 21.22 -7.74
CA PRO A 856 -12.75 20.66 -8.98
C PRO A 856 -14.28 20.59 -9.02
N ALA A 857 -14.92 20.23 -7.88
CA ALA A 857 -16.37 20.17 -7.77
C ALA A 857 -17.01 21.57 -7.85
N ASP A 858 -16.44 22.54 -7.14
CA ASP A 858 -16.91 23.95 -7.16
C ASP A 858 -16.85 24.52 -8.59
N VAL A 859 -15.71 24.40 -9.27
CA VAL A 859 -15.55 24.87 -10.67
C VAL A 859 -16.46 24.10 -11.65
N ARG A 860 -16.70 22.81 -11.40
CA ARG A 860 -17.64 22.02 -12.21
C ARG A 860 -19.08 22.50 -12.02
N GLY A 861 -19.46 22.85 -10.79
CA GLY A 861 -20.72 23.50 -10.50
C GLY A 861 -20.86 24.84 -11.24
N GLU A 862 -19.84 25.69 -11.24
CA GLU A 862 -19.80 26.95 -12.01
C GLU A 862 -19.92 26.69 -13.52
N ALA A 863 -19.28 25.63 -14.03
CA ALA A 863 -19.38 25.25 -15.44
C ALA A 863 -20.80 24.77 -15.82
N TYR A 864 -21.47 24.02 -14.94
CA TYR A 864 -22.87 23.63 -15.13
C TYR A 864 -23.79 24.87 -15.12
N LEU A 865 -23.57 25.81 -14.22
CA LEU A 865 -24.33 27.06 -14.22
C LEU A 865 -24.15 27.84 -15.52
N ALA A 866 -22.93 28.00 -15.99
CA ALA A 866 -22.62 28.69 -17.25
C ALA A 866 -23.23 27.98 -18.47
N ALA A 867 -23.43 26.67 -18.41
CA ALA A 867 -24.11 25.85 -19.43
C ALA A 867 -25.65 25.87 -19.31
N GLY A 868 -26.23 26.60 -18.34
CA GLY A 868 -27.70 26.60 -18.10
C GLY A 868 -28.21 25.32 -17.42
N ARG A 869 -27.32 24.50 -16.84
CA ARG A 869 -27.63 23.20 -16.22
C ARG A 869 -27.71 23.36 -14.69
N GLY A 870 -28.76 24.04 -14.22
CA GLY A 870 -28.91 24.43 -12.83
C GLY A 870 -29.00 23.26 -11.84
N GLN A 871 -29.65 22.15 -12.21
CA GLN A 871 -29.81 20.99 -11.33
C GLN A 871 -28.47 20.30 -11.07
N GLU A 872 -27.66 20.12 -12.12
CA GLU A 872 -26.33 19.52 -11.99
C GLU A 872 -25.38 20.46 -11.23
N GLY A 873 -25.45 21.77 -11.47
CA GLY A 873 -24.72 22.76 -10.69
C GLY A 873 -25.07 22.71 -9.21
N ALA A 874 -26.37 22.61 -8.90
CA ALA A 874 -26.84 22.47 -7.52
C ALA A 874 -26.30 21.19 -6.84
N ALA A 875 -26.21 20.09 -7.55
CA ALA A 875 -25.66 18.84 -7.02
C ALA A 875 -24.16 18.98 -6.64
N GLU A 876 -23.37 19.69 -7.45
CA GLU A 876 -21.96 19.92 -7.17
C GLU A 876 -21.75 20.87 -5.96
N PHE A 877 -22.53 21.94 -5.85
CA PHE A 877 -22.45 22.84 -4.69
C PHE A 877 -22.98 22.18 -3.41
N GLN A 878 -24.02 21.34 -3.51
CA GLN A 878 -24.48 20.55 -2.38
C GLN A 878 -23.40 19.58 -1.91
N LYS A 879 -22.64 18.96 -2.83
CA LYS A 879 -21.48 18.12 -2.50
C LYS A 879 -20.47 18.89 -1.64
N VAL A 880 -20.18 20.16 -1.96
CA VAL A 880 -19.30 21.03 -1.16
C VAL A 880 -19.85 21.22 0.26
N LEU A 881 -21.17 21.50 0.38
CA LEU A 881 -21.83 21.72 1.67
C LEU A 881 -21.94 20.46 2.53
N ASP A 882 -22.09 19.30 1.91
CA ASP A 882 -22.20 18.01 2.61
C ASP A 882 -20.85 17.54 3.18
N HIS A 883 -19.73 18.04 2.64
CA HIS A 883 -18.38 17.64 3.03
C HIS A 883 -17.61 18.73 3.78
N ARG A 884 -18.25 19.33 4.79
CA ARG A 884 -17.68 20.40 5.61
C ARG A 884 -16.33 20.05 6.26
N GLY A 885 -16.11 18.77 6.56
CA GLY A 885 -14.85 18.28 7.13
C GLY A 885 -13.68 18.25 6.13
N ILE A 886 -13.96 18.30 4.82
CA ILE A 886 -12.95 18.47 3.76
C ILE A 886 -12.73 19.97 3.49
N VAL A 887 -13.84 20.72 3.34
CA VAL A 887 -13.81 22.15 3.03
C VAL A 887 -13.23 22.98 4.18
N LEU A 888 -13.53 22.63 5.41
CA LEU A 888 -13.13 23.34 6.62
C LEU A 888 -13.56 24.82 6.58
N ALA A 889 -12.62 25.76 6.77
CA ALA A 889 -12.84 27.19 6.71
C ALA A 889 -12.47 27.81 5.34
N ASP A 890 -12.35 27.00 4.27
CA ASP A 890 -12.15 27.57 2.93
C ASP A 890 -13.40 28.39 2.54
N PRO A 891 -13.23 29.60 1.99
CA PRO A 891 -14.36 30.45 1.53
C PRO A 891 -15.28 29.76 0.52
N VAL A 892 -14.83 28.73 -0.21
CA VAL A 892 -15.66 27.93 -1.11
C VAL A 892 -16.87 27.33 -0.40
N GLY A 893 -16.73 26.94 0.89
CA GLY A 893 -17.84 26.42 1.68
C GLY A 893 -18.94 27.46 1.93
N ALA A 894 -18.56 28.68 2.24
CA ALA A 894 -19.51 29.78 2.40
C ALA A 894 -20.15 30.19 1.07
N LEU A 895 -19.33 30.30 0.03
CA LEU A 895 -19.79 30.70 -1.31
C LEU A 895 -20.66 29.62 -1.97
N ALA A 896 -20.53 28.35 -1.59
CA ALA A 896 -21.37 27.26 -2.09
C ALA A 896 -22.87 27.50 -1.80
N HIS A 897 -23.24 28.16 -0.68
CA HIS A 897 -24.62 28.57 -0.43
C HIS A 897 -25.11 29.60 -1.47
N LEU A 898 -24.26 30.59 -1.81
CA LEU A 898 -24.56 31.57 -2.83
C LEU A 898 -24.69 30.94 -4.22
N GLN A 899 -23.76 30.08 -4.58
CA GLN A 899 -23.74 29.37 -5.87
C GLN A 899 -24.94 28.40 -5.98
N LEU A 900 -25.29 27.73 -4.88
CA LEU A 900 -26.49 26.90 -4.81
C LEU A 900 -27.77 27.71 -5.05
N GLY A 901 -27.83 28.92 -4.48
CA GLY A 901 -28.92 29.87 -4.75
C GLY A 901 -29.02 30.20 -6.24
N ARG A 902 -27.88 30.52 -6.89
CA ARG A 902 -27.81 30.79 -8.34
C ARG A 902 -28.22 29.55 -9.15
N ALA A 903 -27.82 28.35 -8.73
CA ALA A 903 -28.16 27.10 -9.39
C ALA A 903 -29.69 26.83 -9.36
N TYR A 904 -30.35 27.13 -8.24
CA TYR A 904 -31.81 27.01 -8.14
C TYR A 904 -32.53 28.09 -8.95
N VAL A 905 -31.96 29.28 -9.11
CA VAL A 905 -32.53 30.29 -10.04
C VAL A 905 -32.52 29.76 -11.47
N VAL A 906 -31.36 29.22 -11.92
CA VAL A 906 -31.23 28.65 -13.27
C VAL A 906 -32.15 27.47 -13.50
N SER A 907 -32.42 26.65 -12.49
CA SER A 907 -33.38 25.52 -12.57
C SER A 907 -34.85 25.90 -12.33
N GLY A 908 -35.15 27.18 -12.04
CA GLY A 908 -36.50 27.68 -11.83
C GLY A 908 -37.10 27.46 -10.44
N ASP A 909 -36.32 26.92 -9.48
CA ASP A 909 -36.78 26.68 -8.09
C ASP A 909 -36.48 27.91 -7.22
N LEU A 910 -37.30 28.95 -7.38
CA LEU A 910 -37.15 30.22 -6.65
C LEU A 910 -37.27 30.06 -5.12
N THR A 911 -38.00 29.07 -4.66
CA THR A 911 -38.19 28.84 -3.22
C THR A 911 -36.86 28.37 -2.59
N LYS A 912 -36.25 27.36 -3.18
CA LYS A 912 -34.92 26.89 -2.74
C LYS A 912 -33.85 27.95 -2.96
N ALA A 913 -33.93 28.71 -4.06
CA ALA A 913 -33.03 29.82 -4.32
C ALA A 913 -33.04 30.82 -3.15
N LYS A 914 -34.21 31.32 -2.77
CA LYS A 914 -34.35 32.25 -1.63
C LYS A 914 -33.75 31.68 -0.33
N SER A 915 -34.04 30.42 -0.03
CA SER A 915 -33.47 29.77 1.17
C SER A 915 -31.94 29.75 1.13
N ALA A 916 -31.32 29.32 0.03
CA ALA A 916 -29.87 29.26 -0.10
C ALA A 916 -29.18 30.63 0.00
N TYR A 917 -29.80 31.69 -0.58
CA TYR A 917 -29.32 33.06 -0.38
C TYR A 917 -29.44 33.52 1.07
N GLN A 918 -30.52 33.17 1.78
CA GLN A 918 -30.71 33.48 3.20
C GLN A 918 -29.68 32.79 4.08
N ASP A 919 -29.34 31.52 3.79
CA ASP A 919 -28.30 30.78 4.47
C ASP A 919 -26.94 31.48 4.28
N PHE A 920 -26.62 31.90 3.05
CA PHE A 920 -25.42 32.70 2.77
C PHE A 920 -25.41 34.02 3.57
N PHE A 921 -26.47 34.80 3.57
CA PHE A 921 -26.52 36.06 4.30
C PHE A 921 -26.50 35.87 5.82
N THR A 922 -26.99 34.75 6.32
CA THR A 922 -26.93 34.39 7.74
C THR A 922 -25.48 34.12 8.14
N LEU A 923 -24.76 33.35 7.34
CA LEU A 923 -23.34 33.07 7.55
C LEU A 923 -22.50 34.35 7.42
N TRP A 924 -22.86 35.23 6.48
CA TRP A 924 -22.15 36.50 6.21
C TRP A 924 -22.76 37.73 6.91
N LYS A 925 -23.46 37.54 8.02
CA LYS A 925 -24.09 38.63 8.78
C LYS A 925 -23.08 39.71 9.25
N GLY A 926 -21.83 39.27 9.59
CA GLY A 926 -20.73 40.13 10.02
C GLY A 926 -19.72 40.47 8.93
N ALA A 927 -20.03 40.17 7.67
CA ALA A 927 -19.14 40.39 6.55
C ALA A 927 -18.91 41.92 6.25
N ASP A 928 -17.74 42.22 5.69
CA ASP A 928 -17.42 43.60 5.25
C ASP A 928 -18.37 44.02 4.13
N ALA A 929 -19.06 45.14 4.33
CA ALA A 929 -20.14 45.60 3.45
C ALA A 929 -19.70 46.03 2.04
N ASP A 930 -18.42 46.26 1.86
CA ASP A 930 -17.80 46.73 0.60
C ASP A 930 -17.42 45.58 -0.34
N LEU A 931 -17.44 44.33 0.13
CA LEU A 931 -17.07 43.16 -0.68
C LEU A 931 -17.93 43.07 -1.97
N PRO A 932 -17.28 42.99 -3.16
CA PRO A 932 -18.01 42.95 -4.43
C PRO A 932 -18.99 41.78 -4.53
N VAL A 933 -18.60 40.60 -4.09
CA VAL A 933 -19.46 39.39 -4.11
C VAL A 933 -20.70 39.56 -3.23
N LEU A 934 -20.60 40.22 -2.06
CA LEU A 934 -21.76 40.48 -1.18
C LEU A 934 -22.73 41.50 -1.81
N LYS A 935 -22.22 42.57 -2.43
CA LYS A 935 -23.04 43.55 -3.16
C LYS A 935 -23.78 42.89 -4.30
N GLN A 936 -23.09 42.05 -5.06
CA GLN A 936 -23.67 41.28 -6.15
C GLN A 936 -24.77 40.34 -5.65
N ALA A 937 -24.51 39.55 -4.61
CA ALA A 937 -25.48 38.65 -4.02
C ALA A 937 -26.76 39.33 -3.56
N ARG A 938 -26.63 40.54 -2.91
CA ARG A 938 -27.80 41.36 -2.52
C ARG A 938 -28.60 41.83 -3.71
N THR A 939 -27.93 42.26 -4.79
CA THR A 939 -28.58 42.66 -6.03
C THR A 939 -29.28 41.50 -6.70
N GLU A 940 -28.71 40.33 -6.72
CA GLU A 940 -29.33 39.11 -7.23
C GLU A 940 -30.58 38.72 -6.41
N TYR A 941 -30.49 38.68 -5.08
CA TYR A 941 -31.57 38.34 -4.17
C TYR A 941 -32.76 39.31 -4.27
N SER A 942 -32.47 40.62 -4.48
CA SER A 942 -33.55 41.63 -4.60
C SER A 942 -34.41 41.45 -5.86
N LYS A 943 -34.00 40.62 -6.82
CA LYS A 943 -34.73 40.30 -8.04
C LYS A 943 -35.57 39.00 -7.92
N LEU A 944 -35.42 38.28 -6.86
CA LEU A 944 -36.16 37.03 -6.54
C LEU A 944 -37.43 37.34 -5.74
#